data_3666d88f97043d6a9b449013806f569e
#
_entry.id   3666d88f97043d6a9b449013806f569e
#
_cell.length_a   1.000
_cell.length_b   1.000
_cell.length_c   1.000
_cell.angle_alpha   90.00
_cell.angle_beta   90.00
_cell.angle_gamma   90.00
#
_symmetry.space_group_name_H-M   'P 1'
#
loop_
_entity.id
_entity.type
_entity.pdbx_description
1 polymer ?
#
loop_
_entity_poly.entity_id
_entity_poly.type
_entity_poly.pdbx_seq_one_letter_code
_entity_poly.pdbx_strand_id
1 'polypeptide(L)'
;MEDKEVRIGVYICHCGSNIAGTVDIEELGRFAQKLPSVVVAKDYVYMCSEPGQSMIKEDIKKLKLNRVVVASCSPTLHETTFRRACQEAGLNPYLFEQANIREQCSWVTEDGAMATDKAKALVSAAVRRVYYQQPLETKEVTVNPNTLVVGGGIAGIQAALEVADAHHHVYLVERTPSIGGHMSQLDKTFPTLDCSSCILTPKMTLVGSHPYIELMTYSEVEEVTGYIGNFKVKVRKKARYVDEDKCTGCGVCQTKCPYKVDSEFEAGISKRKAIYTPFPQAVPNIPVIDTKHCAYFLKGKCRACEKFCEAGAIDFQQQDEIVEVEVGSVIVTTGFNTFDPTPIYHYGYKQLDNVITSLEFERLVSASGPTGGNIVLKDGSTPKSIAILHCVGSRDENYHRYCSRVCCMYALKYSHLIKEKIGAEVYQMYIDMRCFGKGYEEFYKRLAEEEVNFIRGKVAEVTDRAITDDEKGKLVVVAEDTLMLNIVRLPMDMVILCVALEPQPDVEAVARLFNISRSADGFFLERHPKLDPIATMTDGIFVAGCCQGPKDIPDTVAQASAAAARALAMISRGKVEIEAATAEINEELCSGCRVCNNLCPFSAITFDEDKKVSRINEVLCKGCGVCVAACASSAITGKHFTTEQIVAEIEGVLV
;
A
#
# COMPACT_ATOMS: atom_id res chain seq x y z
N MET A 1 21.57 -38.34 -20.85
CA MET A 1 22.46 -37.15 -20.77
C MET A 1 23.83 -37.68 -20.41
N GLU A 2 24.87 -37.38 -21.19
CA GLU A 2 26.24 -37.75 -20.84
C GLU A 2 26.56 -37.17 -19.45
N ASP A 3 27.07 -38.00 -18.53
CA ASP A 3 27.58 -37.61 -17.22
C ASP A 3 28.74 -36.61 -17.39
N LYS A 4 28.39 -35.33 -17.58
CA LYS A 4 29.44 -34.31 -17.58
C LYS A 4 29.95 -34.13 -16.17
N GLU A 5 31.24 -34.30 -15.97
CA GLU A 5 31.91 -34.03 -14.71
C GLU A 5 31.49 -32.70 -14.11
N VAL A 6 31.03 -32.67 -12.86
CA VAL A 6 30.62 -31.45 -12.16
C VAL A 6 31.84 -30.57 -11.88
N ARG A 7 31.82 -29.32 -12.27
CA ARG A 7 32.93 -28.36 -12.19
C ARG A 7 32.42 -27.07 -11.55
N ILE A 8 32.77 -26.86 -10.29
CA ILE A 8 32.24 -25.78 -9.44
C ILE A 8 33.26 -24.65 -9.33
N GLY A 9 32.81 -23.40 -9.51
CA GLY A 9 33.54 -22.18 -9.11
C GLY A 9 32.96 -21.61 -7.83
N VAL A 10 33.84 -21.33 -6.85
CA VAL A 10 33.45 -20.68 -5.58
C VAL A 10 34.02 -19.27 -5.54
N TYR A 11 33.16 -18.29 -5.21
CA TYR A 11 33.54 -16.88 -5.19
C TYR A 11 33.15 -16.25 -3.85
N ILE A 12 34.14 -15.73 -3.13
CA ILE A 12 34.01 -15.23 -1.77
C ILE A 12 34.02 -13.71 -1.77
N CYS A 13 32.99 -13.09 -1.23
CA CYS A 13 32.86 -11.65 -1.13
C CYS A 13 33.37 -11.14 0.22
N HIS A 14 34.22 -10.10 0.21
CA HIS A 14 34.62 -9.42 1.45
C HIS A 14 33.50 -8.54 2.01
N CYS A 15 32.62 -8.03 1.14
CA CYS A 15 31.61 -7.01 1.45
C CYS A 15 32.23 -5.80 2.17
N GLY A 16 33.38 -5.32 1.66
CA GLY A 16 34.25 -4.38 2.37
C GLY A 16 34.79 -5.02 3.64
N SER A 17 34.51 -4.44 4.79
CA SER A 17 34.86 -4.98 6.10
C SER A 17 33.72 -5.81 6.74
N ASN A 18 32.52 -5.86 6.14
CA ASN A 18 31.36 -6.50 6.77
C ASN A 18 31.51 -8.04 6.91
N ILE A 19 32.26 -8.68 6.01
CA ILE A 19 32.57 -10.07 6.08
C ILE A 19 34.06 -10.25 6.48
N ALA A 20 34.96 -9.60 5.73
CA ALA A 20 36.41 -9.74 5.94
C ALA A 20 36.93 -9.17 7.27
N GLY A 21 36.14 -8.34 7.97
CA GLY A 21 36.48 -7.89 9.31
C GLY A 21 36.31 -8.93 10.41
N THR A 22 35.62 -10.04 10.10
CA THR A 22 35.33 -11.10 11.08
C THR A 22 35.75 -12.49 10.55
N VAL A 23 35.53 -12.76 9.25
CA VAL A 23 35.87 -14.03 8.60
C VAL A 23 37.24 -13.94 7.96
N ASP A 24 38.13 -14.93 8.22
CA ASP A 24 39.40 -15.07 7.51
C ASP A 24 39.15 -15.56 6.07
N ILE A 25 39.22 -14.62 5.14
CA ILE A 25 38.91 -14.85 3.72
C ILE A 25 39.95 -15.77 3.07
N GLU A 26 41.23 -15.65 3.43
CA GLU A 26 42.29 -16.51 2.87
C GLU A 26 42.13 -17.96 3.32
N GLU A 27 41.83 -18.16 4.59
CA GLU A 27 41.58 -19.48 5.14
C GLU A 27 40.33 -20.10 4.51
N LEU A 28 39.25 -19.34 4.39
CA LEU A 28 38.03 -19.79 3.74
C LEU A 28 38.26 -20.14 2.26
N GLY A 29 39.04 -19.34 1.53
CA GLY A 29 39.44 -19.62 0.14
C GLY A 29 40.23 -20.90 -0.01
N ARG A 30 41.24 -21.11 0.85
CA ARG A 30 42.02 -22.35 0.90
C ARG A 30 41.20 -23.59 1.24
N PHE A 31 40.21 -23.44 2.10
CA PHE A 31 39.26 -24.49 2.44
C PHE A 31 38.36 -24.81 1.25
N ALA A 32 37.72 -23.79 0.66
CA ALA A 32 36.81 -23.95 -0.46
C ALA A 32 37.46 -24.61 -1.68
N GLN A 33 38.75 -24.30 -1.95
CA GLN A 33 39.50 -24.91 -3.06
C GLN A 33 39.69 -26.43 -2.90
N LYS A 34 39.62 -26.96 -1.67
CA LYS A 34 39.78 -28.39 -1.38
C LYS A 34 38.48 -29.17 -1.41
N LEU A 35 37.33 -28.49 -1.52
CA LEU A 35 36.04 -29.16 -1.56
C LEU A 35 35.85 -29.96 -2.86
N PRO A 36 35.10 -31.07 -2.81
CA PRO A 36 34.88 -31.91 -3.98
C PRO A 36 34.32 -31.14 -5.17
N SER A 37 34.83 -31.41 -6.37
CA SER A 37 34.43 -30.80 -7.64
C SER A 37 34.68 -29.29 -7.76
N VAL A 38 35.31 -28.66 -6.79
CA VAL A 38 35.69 -27.23 -6.88
C VAL A 38 36.93 -27.10 -7.75
N VAL A 39 36.77 -26.42 -8.89
CA VAL A 39 37.86 -26.17 -9.85
C VAL A 39 38.62 -24.90 -9.51
N VAL A 40 37.91 -23.91 -8.98
CA VAL A 40 38.48 -22.60 -8.63
C VAL A 40 37.77 -22.03 -7.42
N ALA A 41 38.52 -21.45 -6.48
CA ALA A 41 38.03 -20.60 -5.41
C ALA A 41 38.77 -19.26 -5.48
N LYS A 42 38.01 -18.16 -5.58
CA LYS A 42 38.54 -16.79 -5.66
C LYS A 42 37.78 -15.89 -4.70
N ASP A 43 38.41 -14.84 -4.29
CA ASP A 43 37.81 -13.81 -3.47
C ASP A 43 37.88 -12.43 -4.14
N TYR A 44 36.99 -11.52 -3.76
CA TYR A 44 37.01 -10.14 -4.22
C TYR A 44 36.26 -9.23 -3.23
N VAL A 45 36.68 -7.95 -3.17
CA VAL A 45 36.12 -6.99 -2.21
C VAL A 45 34.63 -6.85 -2.35
N TYR A 46 34.11 -6.78 -3.58
CA TYR A 46 32.67 -6.66 -3.87
C TYR A 46 32.27 -7.55 -5.05
N MET A 47 31.93 -8.81 -4.80
CA MET A 47 31.52 -9.74 -5.87
C MET A 47 30.30 -9.26 -6.66
N CYS A 48 29.39 -8.50 -6.05
CA CYS A 48 28.23 -7.91 -6.72
C CYS A 48 28.57 -6.77 -7.69
N SER A 49 29.79 -6.23 -7.64
CA SER A 49 30.26 -5.19 -8.56
C SER A 49 30.56 -5.75 -9.95
N GLU A 50 30.68 -4.85 -10.94
CA GLU A 50 31.00 -5.27 -12.32
C GLU A 50 32.30 -6.09 -12.44
N PRO A 51 33.44 -5.72 -11.78
CA PRO A 51 34.63 -6.55 -11.80
C PRO A 51 34.43 -7.94 -11.20
N GLY A 52 33.69 -8.05 -10.08
CA GLY A 52 33.37 -9.33 -9.45
C GLY A 52 32.50 -10.22 -10.35
N GLN A 53 31.46 -9.66 -10.95
CA GLN A 53 30.63 -10.38 -11.93
C GLN A 53 31.41 -10.77 -13.19
N SER A 54 32.30 -9.91 -13.69
CA SER A 54 33.16 -10.21 -14.84
C SER A 54 34.12 -11.38 -14.55
N MET A 55 34.70 -11.43 -13.34
CA MET A 55 35.52 -12.56 -12.92
C MET A 55 34.74 -13.88 -12.98
N ILE A 56 33.50 -13.91 -12.49
CA ILE A 56 32.63 -15.10 -12.55
C ILE A 56 32.37 -15.49 -14.00
N LYS A 57 31.99 -14.51 -14.86
CA LYS A 57 31.67 -14.72 -16.28
C LYS A 57 32.88 -15.27 -17.07
N GLU A 58 34.05 -14.73 -16.82
CA GLU A 58 35.29 -15.18 -17.47
C GLU A 58 35.66 -16.62 -17.08
N ASP A 59 35.59 -16.92 -15.78
CA ASP A 59 35.93 -18.25 -15.28
C ASP A 59 34.93 -19.32 -15.75
N ILE A 60 33.63 -19.02 -15.82
CA ILE A 60 32.63 -19.91 -16.41
C ILE A 60 33.11 -20.36 -17.82
N LYS A 61 33.50 -19.41 -18.67
CA LYS A 61 33.92 -19.67 -20.06
C LYS A 61 35.27 -20.34 -20.12
N LYS A 62 36.27 -19.81 -19.39
CA LYS A 62 37.68 -20.26 -19.44
C LYS A 62 37.88 -21.64 -18.82
N LEU A 63 37.24 -21.87 -17.67
CA LEU A 63 37.40 -23.12 -16.90
C LEU A 63 36.26 -24.10 -17.18
N LYS A 64 35.32 -23.77 -18.05
CA LYS A 64 34.13 -24.58 -18.38
C LYS A 64 33.36 -25.00 -17.14
N LEU A 65 33.12 -24.02 -16.24
CA LEU A 65 32.35 -24.27 -15.02
C LEU A 65 30.91 -24.58 -15.40
N ASN A 66 30.29 -25.51 -14.71
CA ASN A 66 28.89 -25.86 -14.88
C ASN A 66 28.08 -25.72 -13.59
N ARG A 67 28.70 -25.21 -12.53
CA ARG A 67 28.09 -24.82 -11.24
C ARG A 67 28.85 -23.62 -10.69
N VAL A 68 28.11 -22.73 -10.00
CA VAL A 68 28.70 -21.56 -9.36
C VAL A 68 28.17 -21.44 -7.93
N VAL A 69 29.03 -21.17 -6.98
CA VAL A 69 28.72 -20.81 -5.60
C VAL A 69 29.28 -19.42 -5.32
N VAL A 70 28.44 -18.51 -4.79
CA VAL A 70 28.92 -17.21 -4.30
C VAL A 70 28.68 -17.13 -2.80
N ALA A 71 29.75 -17.06 -2.02
CA ALA A 71 29.70 -16.82 -0.59
C ALA A 71 29.70 -15.31 -0.33
N SER A 72 28.57 -14.76 0.07
CA SER A 72 28.38 -13.29 0.18
C SER A 72 27.27 -12.93 1.18
N CYS A 73 26.61 -11.80 0.95
CA CYS A 73 25.42 -11.35 1.68
C CYS A 73 24.17 -12.19 1.35
N SER A 74 23.01 -11.76 1.88
CA SER A 74 21.72 -12.45 1.68
C SER A 74 21.36 -12.63 0.20
N PRO A 75 20.87 -13.83 -0.20
CA PRO A 75 20.26 -14.06 -1.52
C PRO A 75 19.17 -13.04 -1.88
N THR A 76 18.37 -12.59 -0.92
CA THR A 76 17.33 -11.58 -1.11
C THR A 76 17.84 -10.31 -1.79
N LEU A 77 19.11 -9.96 -1.63
CA LEU A 77 19.72 -8.77 -2.21
C LEU A 77 20.30 -9.00 -3.61
N HIS A 78 21.03 -10.11 -3.80
CA HIS A 78 21.90 -10.25 -4.98
C HIS A 78 21.79 -11.59 -5.73
N GLU A 79 20.85 -12.45 -5.37
CA GLU A 79 20.64 -13.70 -6.10
C GLU A 79 20.36 -13.45 -7.59
N THR A 80 19.46 -12.50 -7.88
CA THR A 80 19.14 -12.12 -9.26
C THR A 80 20.35 -11.54 -10.02
N THR A 81 21.24 -10.82 -9.32
CA THR A 81 22.47 -10.27 -9.89
C THR A 81 23.40 -11.38 -10.36
N PHE A 82 23.64 -12.37 -9.50
CA PHE A 82 24.55 -13.47 -9.82
C PHE A 82 23.94 -14.48 -10.79
N ARG A 83 22.64 -14.78 -10.70
CA ARG A 83 21.93 -15.58 -11.69
C ARG A 83 22.03 -14.96 -13.08
N ARG A 84 21.90 -13.64 -13.20
CA ARG A 84 22.08 -12.92 -14.46
C ARG A 84 23.54 -13.04 -14.97
N ALA A 85 24.52 -12.88 -14.11
CA ALA A 85 25.94 -13.05 -14.49
C ALA A 85 26.22 -14.46 -15.02
N CYS A 86 25.64 -15.49 -14.41
CA CYS A 86 25.71 -16.87 -14.90
C CYS A 86 25.06 -17.01 -16.28
N GLN A 87 23.86 -16.46 -16.47
CA GLN A 87 23.12 -16.51 -17.73
C GLN A 87 23.86 -15.79 -18.87
N GLU A 88 24.42 -14.62 -18.61
CA GLU A 88 25.23 -13.86 -19.57
C GLU A 88 26.52 -14.62 -20.00
N ALA A 89 27.01 -15.48 -19.13
CA ALA A 89 28.14 -16.35 -19.44
C ALA A 89 27.76 -17.66 -20.17
N GLY A 90 26.46 -17.91 -20.34
CA GLY A 90 25.92 -19.11 -20.99
C GLY A 90 25.69 -20.30 -20.04
N LEU A 91 25.72 -20.07 -18.71
CA LEU A 91 25.37 -21.05 -17.70
C LEU A 91 23.89 -20.89 -17.33
N ASN A 92 23.15 -22.01 -17.19
CA ASN A 92 21.77 -21.96 -16.71
C ASN A 92 21.73 -21.26 -15.32
N PRO A 93 20.87 -20.23 -15.14
CA PRO A 93 20.87 -19.39 -13.94
C PRO A 93 20.50 -20.15 -12.65
N TYR A 94 19.93 -21.33 -12.77
CA TYR A 94 19.57 -22.20 -11.65
C TYR A 94 20.68 -23.19 -11.24
N LEU A 95 21.81 -23.21 -11.95
CA LEU A 95 23.03 -23.95 -11.56
C LEU A 95 23.94 -23.06 -10.71
N PHE A 96 23.33 -22.32 -9.82
CA PHE A 96 23.92 -21.32 -8.95
C PHE A 96 23.40 -21.46 -7.51
N GLU A 97 24.27 -21.29 -6.53
CA GLU A 97 23.91 -21.25 -5.11
C GLU A 97 24.60 -20.08 -4.41
N GLN A 98 23.92 -19.45 -3.46
CA GLN A 98 24.48 -18.34 -2.68
C GLN A 98 24.55 -18.69 -1.20
N ALA A 99 25.75 -18.81 -0.68
CA ALA A 99 25.99 -19.00 0.75
C ALA A 99 25.96 -17.65 1.47
N ASN A 100 25.07 -17.50 2.44
CA ASN A 100 24.97 -16.26 3.22
C ASN A 100 25.97 -16.27 4.37
N ILE A 101 27.15 -15.68 4.13
CA ILE A 101 28.22 -15.56 5.12
C ILE A 101 28.30 -14.19 5.80
N ARG A 102 27.31 -13.32 5.55
CA ARG A 102 27.17 -12.02 6.20
C ARG A 102 26.11 -12.04 7.30
N GLU A 103 24.84 -12.03 6.93
CA GLU A 103 23.70 -11.96 7.87
C GLU A 103 23.59 -13.21 8.75
N GLN A 104 23.97 -14.39 8.22
CA GLN A 104 23.93 -15.63 8.97
C GLN A 104 25.28 -15.98 9.66
N CYS A 105 26.34 -15.23 9.41
CA CYS A 105 27.66 -15.52 9.91
C CYS A 105 28.34 -14.30 10.51
N SER A 106 28.98 -13.43 9.72
CA SER A 106 29.85 -12.36 10.23
C SER A 106 29.13 -11.33 11.11
N TRP A 107 27.82 -11.08 10.89
CA TRP A 107 27.05 -10.14 11.70
C TRP A 107 26.51 -10.71 13.01
N VAL A 108 26.47 -12.02 13.15
CA VAL A 108 25.88 -12.71 14.32
C VAL A 108 26.91 -13.57 15.08
N THR A 109 28.20 -13.49 14.72
CA THR A 109 29.27 -14.23 15.34
C THR A 109 30.48 -13.32 15.52
N GLU A 110 30.70 -12.84 16.76
CA GLU A 110 31.75 -11.86 17.08
C GLU A 110 33.17 -12.46 17.05
N ASP A 111 33.31 -13.72 17.47
CA ASP A 111 34.59 -14.41 17.46
C ASP A 111 35.01 -14.79 16.03
N GLY A 112 36.15 -14.29 15.58
CA GLY A 112 36.63 -14.47 14.22
C GLY A 112 36.95 -15.91 13.83
N ALA A 113 37.47 -16.74 14.77
CA ALA A 113 37.74 -18.15 14.51
C ALA A 113 36.41 -18.92 14.33
N MET A 114 35.46 -18.72 15.24
CA MET A 114 34.12 -19.31 15.14
C MET A 114 33.36 -18.85 13.89
N ALA A 115 33.49 -17.56 13.51
CA ALA A 115 32.89 -17.03 12.30
C ALA A 115 33.51 -17.68 11.05
N THR A 116 34.81 -17.87 11.01
CA THR A 116 35.50 -18.51 9.89
C THR A 116 35.08 -19.98 9.76
N ASP A 117 34.99 -20.72 10.86
CA ASP A 117 34.51 -22.11 10.85
C ASP A 117 33.05 -22.22 10.42
N LYS A 118 32.22 -21.31 10.89
CA LYS A 118 30.81 -21.22 10.43
C LYS A 118 30.71 -20.88 8.93
N ALA A 119 31.55 -19.98 8.43
CA ALA A 119 31.61 -19.67 7.00
C ALA A 119 32.04 -20.88 6.17
N LYS A 120 33.03 -21.68 6.65
CA LYS A 120 33.41 -22.94 5.99
C LYS A 120 32.25 -23.92 5.91
N ALA A 121 31.51 -24.11 7.01
CA ALA A 121 30.33 -24.97 7.03
C ALA A 121 29.25 -24.51 6.02
N LEU A 122 28.93 -23.21 5.97
CA LEU A 122 27.96 -22.65 5.02
C LEU A 122 28.40 -22.78 3.55
N VAL A 123 29.68 -22.57 3.27
CA VAL A 123 30.24 -22.75 1.92
C VAL A 123 30.28 -24.24 1.53
N SER A 124 30.66 -25.14 2.45
CA SER A 124 30.61 -26.58 2.20
C SER A 124 29.19 -27.05 1.90
N ALA A 125 28.20 -26.58 2.66
CA ALA A 125 26.80 -26.86 2.44
C ALA A 125 26.33 -26.43 1.03
N ALA A 126 26.66 -25.21 0.65
CA ALA A 126 26.30 -24.67 -0.66
C ALA A 126 26.98 -25.43 -1.82
N VAL A 127 28.25 -25.80 -1.67
CA VAL A 127 28.99 -26.58 -2.66
C VAL A 127 28.41 -27.99 -2.82
N ARG A 128 28.05 -28.66 -1.72
CA ARG A 128 27.41 -29.97 -1.78
C ARG A 128 26.02 -29.94 -2.37
N ARG A 129 25.23 -28.92 -2.04
CA ARG A 129 23.88 -28.73 -2.58
C ARG A 129 23.89 -28.41 -4.07
N VAL A 130 24.74 -27.48 -4.54
CA VAL A 130 24.82 -27.09 -5.95
C VAL A 130 25.24 -28.24 -6.85
N TYR A 131 25.99 -29.21 -6.31
CA TYR A 131 26.39 -30.42 -7.04
C TYR A 131 25.18 -31.17 -7.61
N TYR A 132 24.10 -31.28 -6.85
CA TYR A 132 22.87 -31.99 -7.23
C TYR A 132 21.85 -31.11 -7.94
N GLN A 133 22.09 -29.82 -8.13
CA GLN A 133 21.18 -28.96 -8.85
C GLN A 133 21.06 -29.33 -10.33
N GLN A 134 19.85 -29.27 -10.84
CA GLN A 134 19.53 -29.51 -12.23
C GLN A 134 19.19 -28.18 -12.94
N PRO A 135 19.46 -28.07 -14.25
CA PRO A 135 19.04 -26.89 -14.98
C PRO A 135 17.51 -26.80 -15.00
N LEU A 136 16.99 -25.62 -14.69
CA LEU A 136 15.56 -25.33 -14.79
C LEU A 136 15.32 -24.37 -15.93
N GLU A 137 14.19 -24.52 -16.61
CA GLU A 137 13.77 -23.64 -17.68
C GLU A 137 12.73 -22.64 -17.16
N THR A 138 13.00 -21.34 -17.33
CA THR A 138 12.02 -20.29 -17.08
C THR A 138 10.90 -20.40 -18.09
N LYS A 139 9.65 -20.25 -17.62
CA LYS A 139 8.48 -20.18 -18.50
C LYS A 139 8.10 -18.72 -18.69
N GLU A 140 7.76 -18.36 -19.92
CA GLU A 140 7.16 -17.07 -20.21
C GLU A 140 5.64 -17.22 -20.30
N VAL A 141 4.90 -16.28 -19.70
CA VAL A 141 3.45 -16.13 -19.90
C VAL A 141 3.16 -14.82 -20.58
N THR A 142 2.18 -14.83 -21.47
CA THR A 142 1.65 -13.61 -22.09
C THR A 142 0.96 -12.75 -21.08
N VAL A 143 1.05 -11.43 -21.23
CA VAL A 143 0.45 -10.45 -20.33
C VAL A 143 -0.73 -9.77 -21.02
N ASN A 144 -1.89 -9.77 -20.37
CA ASN A 144 -3.04 -8.98 -20.78
C ASN A 144 -2.68 -7.48 -20.66
N PRO A 145 -2.92 -6.64 -21.69
CA PRO A 145 -2.52 -5.24 -21.68
C PRO A 145 -3.37 -4.33 -20.78
N ASN A 146 -4.46 -4.82 -20.24
CA ASN A 146 -5.38 -4.04 -19.42
C ASN A 146 -4.88 -3.94 -17.97
N THR A 147 -5.25 -2.86 -17.29
CA THR A 147 -4.91 -2.62 -15.88
C THR A 147 -6.18 -2.37 -15.07
N LEU A 148 -6.25 -2.97 -13.88
CA LEU A 148 -7.26 -2.64 -12.88
C LEU A 148 -6.68 -1.62 -11.90
N VAL A 149 -7.40 -0.53 -11.66
CA VAL A 149 -7.10 0.43 -10.59
C VAL A 149 -8.25 0.41 -9.57
N VAL A 150 -7.94 0.18 -8.30
CA VAL A 150 -8.93 0.05 -7.22
C VAL A 150 -8.84 1.23 -6.27
N GLY A 151 -9.87 2.08 -6.29
CA GLY A 151 -9.96 3.33 -5.55
C GLY A 151 -9.79 4.54 -6.45
N GLY A 152 -10.82 5.40 -6.50
CA GLY A 152 -10.91 6.60 -7.35
C GLY A 152 -10.49 7.90 -6.63
N GLY A 153 -9.61 7.82 -5.62
CA GLY A 153 -8.95 9.00 -5.05
C GLY A 153 -7.85 9.54 -5.96
N ILE A 154 -7.11 10.59 -5.53
CA ILE A 154 -6.07 11.22 -6.36
C ILE A 154 -4.99 10.24 -6.83
N ALA A 155 -4.66 9.23 -6.02
CA ALA A 155 -3.71 8.18 -6.42
C ALA A 155 -4.25 7.34 -7.60
N GLY A 156 -5.50 6.87 -7.49
CA GLY A 156 -6.11 6.07 -8.55
C GLY A 156 -6.38 6.86 -9.82
N ILE A 157 -6.84 8.11 -9.68
CA ILE A 157 -7.02 9.04 -10.80
C ILE A 157 -5.70 9.22 -11.56
N GLN A 158 -4.59 9.50 -10.83
CA GLN A 158 -3.28 9.69 -11.47
C GLN A 158 -2.79 8.40 -12.13
N ALA A 159 -2.87 7.27 -11.43
CA ALA A 159 -2.42 5.99 -11.98
C ALA A 159 -3.24 5.60 -13.23
N ALA A 160 -4.56 5.81 -13.20
CA ALA A 160 -5.43 5.51 -14.34
C ALA A 160 -5.10 6.36 -15.57
N LEU A 161 -4.92 7.68 -15.38
CA LEU A 161 -4.53 8.58 -16.47
C LEU A 161 -3.18 8.21 -17.08
N GLU A 162 -2.15 7.95 -16.28
CA GLU A 162 -0.81 7.57 -16.77
C GLU A 162 -0.84 6.30 -17.63
N VAL A 163 -1.62 5.29 -17.21
CA VAL A 163 -1.75 4.04 -17.99
C VAL A 163 -2.57 4.26 -19.26
N ALA A 164 -3.64 5.04 -19.17
CA ALA A 164 -4.54 5.31 -20.28
C ALA A 164 -3.90 6.22 -21.34
N ASP A 165 -3.12 7.22 -20.93
CA ASP A 165 -2.35 8.10 -21.83
C ASP A 165 -1.28 7.32 -22.63
N ALA A 166 -0.82 6.18 -22.09
CA ALA A 166 0.02 5.22 -22.82
C ALA A 166 -0.78 4.26 -23.72
N HIS A 167 -2.07 4.54 -23.98
CA HIS A 167 -2.99 3.77 -24.83
C HIS A 167 -3.26 2.33 -24.36
N HIS A 168 -3.21 2.08 -23.05
CA HIS A 168 -3.62 0.84 -22.43
C HIS A 168 -4.98 1.00 -21.72
N HIS A 169 -5.84 -0.01 -21.82
CA HIS A 169 -7.16 0.05 -21.22
C HIS A 169 -7.10 -0.10 -19.70
N VAL A 170 -7.87 0.73 -18.99
CA VAL A 170 -7.93 0.79 -17.53
C VAL A 170 -9.37 0.62 -17.06
N TYR A 171 -9.57 -0.32 -16.15
CA TYR A 171 -10.79 -0.43 -15.34
C TYR A 171 -10.54 0.29 -14.01
N LEU A 172 -11.20 1.43 -13.78
CA LEU A 172 -11.12 2.17 -12.52
C LEU A 172 -12.36 1.91 -11.68
N VAL A 173 -12.18 1.17 -10.57
CA VAL A 173 -13.27 0.79 -9.66
C VAL A 173 -13.26 1.67 -8.42
N GLU A 174 -14.40 2.33 -8.13
CA GLU A 174 -14.59 3.18 -6.97
C GLU A 174 -15.87 2.80 -6.23
N ARG A 175 -15.77 2.57 -4.91
CA ARG A 175 -16.91 2.12 -4.08
C ARG A 175 -17.95 3.20 -3.81
N THR A 176 -17.56 4.48 -3.86
CA THR A 176 -18.45 5.63 -3.66
C THR A 176 -19.11 6.05 -4.98
N PRO A 177 -20.20 6.81 -4.94
CA PRO A 177 -20.90 7.21 -6.16
C PRO A 177 -20.11 8.12 -7.10
N SER A 178 -18.99 8.67 -6.68
CA SER A 178 -18.11 9.55 -7.45
C SER A 178 -16.66 9.29 -7.12
N ILE A 179 -15.76 9.55 -8.05
CA ILE A 179 -14.31 9.63 -7.80
C ILE A 179 -13.96 10.96 -7.10
N GLY A 180 -12.72 11.08 -6.60
CA GLY A 180 -12.16 12.26 -5.95
C GLY A 180 -11.58 11.98 -4.55
N GLY A 181 -12.12 11.00 -3.83
CA GLY A 181 -11.65 10.61 -2.48
C GLY A 181 -11.62 11.79 -1.51
N HIS A 182 -10.77 11.72 -0.50
CA HIS A 182 -10.64 12.79 0.50
C HIS A 182 -10.18 14.14 -0.08
N MET A 183 -9.44 14.15 -1.20
CA MET A 183 -9.03 15.40 -1.80
C MET A 183 -10.21 16.27 -2.25
N SER A 184 -11.35 15.67 -2.63
CA SER A 184 -12.58 16.41 -2.97
C SER A 184 -13.23 17.10 -1.76
N GLN A 185 -12.88 16.69 -0.53
CA GLN A 185 -13.39 17.27 0.71
C GLN A 185 -12.53 18.44 1.22
N LEU A 186 -11.32 18.62 0.70
CA LEU A 186 -10.38 19.68 1.11
C LEU A 186 -10.75 21.02 0.45
N ASP A 187 -10.51 22.13 1.16
CA ASP A 187 -10.63 23.49 0.62
C ASP A 187 -9.36 23.88 -0.15
N LYS A 188 -8.26 24.00 0.57
CA LYS A 188 -6.93 24.34 0.04
C LYS A 188 -5.94 23.21 0.25
N THR A 189 -4.86 23.21 -0.52
CA THR A 189 -3.73 22.29 -0.35
C THR A 189 -2.49 23.07 0.12
N PHE A 190 -1.70 22.47 1.01
CA PHE A 190 -0.44 23.05 1.49
C PHE A 190 0.73 22.64 0.58
N PRO A 191 1.84 23.39 0.55
CA PRO A 191 2.10 24.69 1.19
C PRO A 191 1.65 25.88 0.32
N THR A 192 1.23 25.62 -0.93
CA THR A 192 0.97 26.62 -1.96
C THR A 192 -0.41 27.28 -1.83
N LEU A 193 -1.31 26.70 -1.03
CA LEU A 193 -2.69 27.15 -0.82
C LEU A 193 -3.56 27.12 -2.08
N ASP A 194 -3.23 26.23 -3.02
CA ASP A 194 -4.06 25.99 -4.19
C ASP A 194 -5.45 25.46 -3.80
N CYS A 195 -6.46 25.87 -4.53
CA CYS A 195 -7.80 25.33 -4.38
C CYS A 195 -7.83 23.85 -4.76
N SER A 196 -8.21 23.00 -3.84
CA SER A 196 -8.21 21.55 -4.03
C SER A 196 -9.13 21.12 -5.17
N SER A 197 -10.37 21.63 -5.21
CA SER A 197 -11.31 21.34 -6.29
C SER A 197 -10.82 21.84 -7.64
N CYS A 198 -10.11 22.98 -7.69
CA CYS A 198 -9.64 23.56 -8.94
C CYS A 198 -8.56 22.69 -9.63
N ILE A 199 -7.75 21.98 -8.85
CA ILE A 199 -6.71 21.08 -9.38
C ILE A 199 -7.22 19.65 -9.56
N LEU A 200 -8.19 19.21 -8.77
CA LEU A 200 -8.72 17.84 -8.82
C LEU A 200 -9.78 17.67 -9.92
N THR A 201 -10.74 18.62 -10.04
CA THR A 201 -11.89 18.50 -10.96
C THR A 201 -11.47 18.27 -12.43
N PRO A 202 -10.47 18.98 -12.98
CA PRO A 202 -9.99 18.71 -14.34
C PRO A 202 -9.54 17.25 -14.53
N LYS A 203 -8.81 16.70 -13.56
CA LYS A 203 -8.36 15.31 -13.62
C LYS A 203 -9.53 14.32 -13.53
N MET A 204 -10.52 14.60 -12.68
CA MET A 204 -11.74 13.77 -12.59
C MET A 204 -12.51 13.79 -13.92
N THR A 205 -12.65 14.96 -14.55
CA THR A 205 -13.33 15.10 -15.84
C THR A 205 -12.57 14.35 -16.94
N LEU A 206 -11.23 14.44 -16.96
CA LEU A 206 -10.40 13.67 -17.89
C LEU A 206 -10.64 12.17 -17.74
N VAL A 207 -10.65 11.65 -16.49
CA VAL A 207 -10.96 10.23 -16.23
C VAL A 207 -12.34 9.85 -16.76
N GLY A 208 -13.35 10.68 -16.50
CA GLY A 208 -14.73 10.40 -16.92
C GLY A 208 -14.96 10.42 -18.43
N SER A 209 -14.07 11.02 -19.21
CA SER A 209 -14.18 11.15 -20.67
C SER A 209 -13.06 10.44 -21.44
N HIS A 210 -12.11 9.80 -20.77
CA HIS A 210 -10.96 9.20 -21.40
C HIS A 210 -11.32 7.92 -22.17
N PRO A 211 -10.96 7.77 -23.47
CA PRO A 211 -11.39 6.64 -24.30
C PRO A 211 -10.82 5.27 -23.85
N TYR A 212 -9.74 5.27 -23.06
CA TYR A 212 -9.11 4.07 -22.52
C TYR A 212 -9.41 3.81 -21.04
N ILE A 213 -10.31 4.60 -20.42
CA ILE A 213 -10.72 4.37 -19.02
C ILE A 213 -12.19 3.97 -18.98
N GLU A 214 -12.46 2.78 -18.47
CA GLU A 214 -13.79 2.37 -18.05
C GLU A 214 -13.95 2.68 -16.56
N LEU A 215 -14.76 3.71 -16.26
CA LEU A 215 -15.01 4.18 -14.89
C LEU A 215 -16.19 3.44 -14.28
N MET A 216 -15.95 2.62 -13.26
CA MET A 216 -16.95 1.88 -12.50
C MET A 216 -17.09 2.49 -11.10
N THR A 217 -17.93 3.51 -10.95
CA THR A 217 -18.26 4.08 -9.64
C THR A 217 -19.42 3.34 -8.98
N TYR A 218 -19.56 3.48 -7.66
CA TYR A 218 -20.50 2.74 -6.84
C TYR A 218 -20.35 1.22 -7.00
N SER A 219 -19.09 0.79 -7.15
CA SER A 219 -18.71 -0.58 -7.51
C SER A 219 -17.62 -1.12 -6.59
N GLU A 220 -17.62 -2.41 -6.35
CA GLU A 220 -16.67 -3.09 -5.47
C GLU A 220 -16.12 -4.35 -6.13
N VAL A 221 -14.83 -4.63 -5.94
CA VAL A 221 -14.21 -5.89 -6.37
C VAL A 221 -14.64 -6.98 -5.38
N GLU A 222 -15.23 -8.08 -5.89
CA GLU A 222 -15.70 -9.21 -5.08
C GLU A 222 -14.77 -10.41 -5.11
N GLU A 223 -14.14 -10.67 -6.25
CA GLU A 223 -13.28 -11.82 -6.44
C GLU A 223 -12.13 -11.48 -7.37
N VAL A 224 -10.94 -11.97 -7.01
CA VAL A 224 -9.74 -11.89 -7.84
C VAL A 224 -9.13 -13.27 -7.92
N THR A 225 -8.97 -13.77 -9.13
CA THR A 225 -8.33 -15.07 -9.42
C THR A 225 -7.28 -14.90 -10.51
N GLY A 226 -6.54 -15.94 -10.81
CA GLY A 226 -5.49 -15.87 -11.82
C GLY A 226 -4.12 -15.53 -11.24
N TYR A 227 -3.24 -14.94 -12.06
CA TYR A 227 -1.83 -14.74 -11.74
C TYR A 227 -1.27 -13.52 -12.48
N ILE A 228 -0.05 -13.15 -12.19
CA ILE A 228 0.65 -12.05 -12.85
C ILE A 228 0.49 -12.12 -14.38
N GLY A 229 0.04 -11.02 -14.94
CA GLY A 229 -0.24 -10.93 -16.37
C GLY A 229 -1.63 -11.41 -16.79
N ASN A 230 -2.35 -12.17 -15.95
CA ASN A 230 -3.65 -12.76 -16.31
C ASN A 230 -4.57 -12.91 -15.09
N PHE A 231 -4.95 -11.80 -14.51
CA PHE A 231 -5.95 -11.76 -13.43
C PHE A 231 -7.36 -11.74 -14.02
N LYS A 232 -8.26 -12.48 -13.39
CA LYS A 232 -9.71 -12.45 -13.64
C LYS A 232 -10.37 -11.84 -12.42
N VAL A 233 -11.13 -10.79 -12.64
CA VAL A 233 -11.69 -9.95 -11.57
C VAL A 233 -13.19 -9.85 -11.76
N LYS A 234 -13.96 -10.14 -10.70
CA LYS A 234 -15.39 -9.87 -10.64
C LYS A 234 -15.62 -8.55 -9.90
N VAL A 235 -16.31 -7.66 -10.56
CA VAL A 235 -16.68 -6.35 -10.03
C VAL A 235 -18.20 -6.31 -9.88
N ARG A 236 -18.69 -6.04 -8.67
CA ARG A 236 -20.10 -5.79 -8.42
C ARG A 236 -20.37 -4.30 -8.59
N LYS A 237 -21.14 -3.94 -9.61
CA LYS A 237 -21.78 -2.63 -9.77
C LYS A 237 -23.05 -2.61 -8.94
N LYS A 238 -23.09 -1.81 -7.89
CA LYS A 238 -24.27 -1.67 -7.03
C LYS A 238 -25.37 -0.87 -7.72
N ALA A 239 -26.61 -1.29 -7.55
CA ALA A 239 -27.75 -0.57 -8.08
C ALA A 239 -27.82 0.86 -7.54
N ARG A 240 -27.72 1.85 -8.43
CA ARG A 240 -27.90 3.28 -8.11
C ARG A 240 -29.37 3.65 -7.99
N TYR A 241 -30.25 2.83 -8.59
CA TYR A 241 -31.69 3.11 -8.81
C TYR A 241 -31.91 4.35 -9.66
N VAL A 242 -30.91 4.74 -10.42
CA VAL A 242 -30.90 5.81 -11.42
C VAL A 242 -30.19 5.28 -12.66
N ASP A 243 -30.86 5.28 -13.77
CA ASP A 243 -30.33 4.89 -15.08
C ASP A 243 -29.29 5.93 -15.53
N GLU A 244 -28.04 5.50 -15.66
CA GLU A 244 -26.89 6.36 -15.94
C GLU A 244 -26.97 6.96 -17.35
N ASP A 245 -27.51 6.21 -18.33
CA ASP A 245 -27.62 6.65 -19.73
C ASP A 245 -28.73 7.68 -19.93
N LYS A 246 -29.78 7.64 -19.12
CA LYS A 246 -30.90 8.59 -19.19
C LYS A 246 -30.71 9.82 -18.32
N CYS A 247 -29.92 9.71 -17.25
CA CYS A 247 -29.78 10.79 -16.28
C CYS A 247 -28.98 11.97 -16.83
N THR A 248 -29.61 13.16 -16.84
CA THR A 248 -28.97 14.40 -17.29
C THR A 248 -28.21 15.15 -16.18
N GLY A 249 -28.20 14.65 -14.94
CA GLY A 249 -27.56 15.32 -13.80
C GLY A 249 -28.27 16.60 -13.32
N CYS A 250 -29.53 16.86 -13.70
CA CYS A 250 -30.24 18.10 -13.43
C CYS A 250 -30.56 18.39 -11.95
N GLY A 251 -30.43 17.39 -11.05
CA GLY A 251 -30.62 17.53 -9.61
C GLY A 251 -32.07 17.70 -9.12
N VAL A 252 -33.07 17.74 -9.98
CA VAL A 252 -34.50 17.95 -9.60
C VAL A 252 -34.96 16.86 -8.62
N CYS A 253 -34.58 15.60 -8.81
CA CYS A 253 -34.90 14.50 -7.92
C CYS A 253 -34.43 14.74 -6.48
N GLN A 254 -33.24 15.34 -6.30
CA GLN A 254 -32.69 15.69 -4.99
C GLN A 254 -33.51 16.78 -4.31
N THR A 255 -33.87 17.85 -5.03
CA THR A 255 -34.65 18.96 -4.46
C THR A 255 -36.04 18.51 -4.02
N LYS A 256 -36.64 17.55 -4.72
CA LYS A 256 -38.01 17.04 -4.45
C LYS A 256 -38.03 15.93 -3.39
N CYS A 257 -36.88 15.38 -2.99
CA CYS A 257 -36.82 14.36 -1.95
C CYS A 257 -37.09 14.98 -0.56
N PRO A 258 -38.11 14.49 0.20
CA PRO A 258 -38.42 15.05 1.52
C PRO A 258 -37.47 14.57 2.62
N TYR A 259 -36.81 13.44 2.43
CA TYR A 259 -35.98 12.79 3.46
C TYR A 259 -34.58 13.38 3.51
N LYS A 260 -34.12 13.65 4.75
CA LYS A 260 -32.79 14.20 5.03
C LYS A 260 -32.05 13.25 5.97
N VAL A 261 -30.79 13.00 5.69
CA VAL A 261 -29.87 12.20 6.47
C VAL A 261 -28.55 12.93 6.63
N ASP A 262 -27.69 12.51 7.57
CA ASP A 262 -26.38 13.10 7.72
C ASP A 262 -25.56 12.88 6.44
N SER A 263 -24.82 13.91 6.04
CA SER A 263 -23.96 13.86 4.86
C SER A 263 -22.59 13.32 5.24
N GLU A 264 -22.25 12.15 4.74
CA GLU A 264 -20.95 11.54 4.93
C GLU A 264 -19.84 12.40 4.27
N PHE A 265 -20.13 12.99 3.12
CA PHE A 265 -19.19 13.89 2.44
C PHE A 265 -18.88 15.13 3.28
N GLU A 266 -19.86 15.65 3.99
CA GLU A 266 -19.72 16.81 4.88
C GLU A 266 -19.31 16.41 6.31
N ALA A 267 -18.75 15.22 6.49
CA ALA A 267 -18.34 14.70 7.80
C ALA A 267 -19.44 14.74 8.88
N GLY A 268 -20.72 14.65 8.49
CA GLY A 268 -21.86 14.67 9.39
C GLY A 268 -22.34 16.06 9.84
N ILE A 269 -21.62 17.13 9.54
CA ILE A 269 -21.99 18.50 9.95
C ILE A 269 -23.15 19.11 9.16
N SER A 270 -23.63 18.45 8.11
CA SER A 270 -24.82 18.85 7.36
C SER A 270 -25.68 17.66 6.95
N LYS A 271 -26.82 17.93 6.34
CA LYS A 271 -27.76 16.91 5.88
C LYS A 271 -27.80 16.84 4.35
N ARG A 272 -27.76 15.63 3.80
CA ARG A 272 -28.07 15.33 2.39
C ARG A 272 -29.47 14.71 2.24
N LYS A 273 -29.92 14.59 1.02
CA LYS A 273 -31.17 13.87 0.71
C LYS A 273 -30.95 12.36 0.61
N ALA A 274 -32.04 11.58 0.69
CA ALA A 274 -31.98 10.13 0.47
C ALA A 274 -31.67 9.76 -1.00
N ILE A 275 -31.96 10.66 -1.97
CA ILE A 275 -31.37 10.61 -3.32
C ILE A 275 -30.40 11.78 -3.44
N TYR A 276 -29.16 11.52 -3.83
CA TYR A 276 -28.10 12.52 -3.73
C TYR A 276 -26.93 12.26 -4.70
N THR A 277 -26.24 13.32 -5.06
CA THR A 277 -24.86 13.34 -5.54
C THR A 277 -23.96 13.77 -4.38
N PRO A 278 -22.78 13.20 -4.16
CA PRO A 278 -21.96 13.51 -2.97
C PRO A 278 -21.56 14.98 -2.87
N PHE A 279 -21.19 15.60 -3.99
CA PHE A 279 -20.77 17.01 -4.07
C PHE A 279 -21.00 17.55 -5.50
N PRO A 280 -20.97 18.87 -5.70
CA PRO A 280 -21.36 19.49 -6.99
C PRO A 280 -20.49 19.09 -8.17
N GLN A 281 -19.18 18.85 -7.97
CA GLN A 281 -18.22 18.47 -9.01
C GLN A 281 -18.08 16.95 -9.18
N ALA A 282 -19.04 16.16 -8.68
CA ALA A 282 -18.99 14.70 -8.76
C ALA A 282 -18.83 14.19 -10.20
N VAL A 283 -18.02 13.15 -10.38
CA VAL A 283 -17.84 12.44 -11.64
C VAL A 283 -18.04 10.93 -11.38
N PRO A 284 -19.08 10.31 -12.00
CA PRO A 284 -20.13 10.94 -12.79
C PRO A 284 -21.07 11.82 -11.93
N ASN A 285 -21.70 12.82 -12.55
CA ASN A 285 -22.71 13.66 -11.88
C ASN A 285 -24.10 12.98 -11.93
N ILE A 286 -24.16 11.77 -11.43
CA ILE A 286 -25.37 10.94 -11.41
C ILE A 286 -25.72 10.64 -9.96
N PRO A 287 -26.96 10.94 -9.50
CA PRO A 287 -27.35 10.67 -8.14
C PRO A 287 -27.50 9.16 -7.86
N VAL A 288 -27.48 8.82 -6.59
CA VAL A 288 -27.75 7.48 -6.07
C VAL A 288 -28.87 7.54 -5.04
N ILE A 289 -29.69 6.50 -4.94
CA ILE A 289 -30.70 6.38 -3.89
C ILE A 289 -30.13 5.57 -2.72
N ASP A 290 -30.08 6.19 -1.55
CA ASP A 290 -29.75 5.53 -0.29
C ASP A 290 -30.94 4.70 0.19
N THR A 291 -30.86 3.39 -0.06
CA THR A 291 -31.95 2.44 0.27
C THR A 291 -32.22 2.34 1.76
N LYS A 292 -31.23 2.61 2.61
CA LYS A 292 -31.35 2.56 4.08
C LYS A 292 -32.22 3.68 4.64
N HIS A 293 -32.36 4.80 3.90
CA HIS A 293 -33.09 5.99 4.34
C HIS A 293 -34.21 6.40 3.40
N CYS A 294 -34.37 5.72 2.25
CA CYS A 294 -35.44 6.00 1.31
C CYS A 294 -36.77 5.37 1.75
N ALA A 295 -37.82 6.16 1.89
CA ALA A 295 -39.14 5.67 2.31
C ALA A 295 -39.77 4.67 1.32
N TYR A 296 -39.41 4.69 0.05
CA TYR A 296 -39.86 3.68 -0.90
C TYR A 296 -39.32 2.30 -0.52
N PHE A 297 -38.02 2.18 -0.27
CA PHE A 297 -37.39 0.91 0.11
C PHE A 297 -37.78 0.46 1.53
N LEU A 298 -37.97 1.39 2.45
CA LEU A 298 -38.33 1.08 3.84
C LEU A 298 -39.81 0.75 4.05
N LYS A 299 -40.71 1.40 3.31
CA LYS A 299 -42.15 1.40 3.59
C LYS A 299 -43.04 1.19 2.36
N GLY A 300 -42.46 1.01 1.18
CA GLY A 300 -43.20 0.93 -0.10
C GLY A 300 -43.94 2.23 -0.50
N LYS A 301 -43.60 3.35 0.14
CA LYS A 301 -44.29 4.62 -0.04
C LYS A 301 -43.31 5.71 -0.47
N CYS A 302 -43.78 6.68 -1.27
CA CYS A 302 -43.02 7.76 -1.84
C CYS A 302 -42.27 7.40 -3.14
N ARG A 303 -42.67 8.06 -4.23
CA ARG A 303 -42.00 7.99 -5.55
C ARG A 303 -41.79 9.43 -6.08
N ALA A 304 -41.51 10.40 -5.20
CA ALA A 304 -41.37 11.79 -5.59
C ALA A 304 -40.25 12.02 -6.61
N CYS A 305 -39.10 11.42 -6.42
CA CYS A 305 -37.96 11.54 -7.35
C CYS A 305 -38.31 11.05 -8.76
N GLU A 306 -39.03 9.93 -8.87
CA GLU A 306 -39.50 9.40 -10.15
C GLU A 306 -40.52 10.30 -10.81
N LYS A 307 -41.55 10.76 -10.05
CA LYS A 307 -42.61 11.61 -10.55
C LYS A 307 -42.12 12.92 -11.17
N PHE A 308 -41.01 13.46 -10.66
CA PHE A 308 -40.43 14.72 -11.11
C PHE A 308 -39.21 14.56 -12.01
N CYS A 309 -38.87 13.34 -12.41
CA CYS A 309 -37.77 13.07 -13.33
C CYS A 309 -38.25 13.09 -14.77
N GLU A 310 -38.05 14.22 -15.47
CA GLU A 310 -38.46 14.37 -16.87
C GLU A 310 -37.74 13.37 -17.81
N ALA A 311 -36.49 13.03 -17.50
CA ALA A 311 -35.72 12.06 -18.27
C ALA A 311 -36.13 10.59 -18.02
N GLY A 312 -37.02 10.33 -17.06
CA GLY A 312 -37.45 8.97 -16.72
C GLY A 312 -36.31 8.05 -16.24
N ALA A 313 -35.28 8.64 -15.62
CA ALA A 313 -34.07 7.91 -15.23
C ALA A 313 -34.19 7.15 -13.90
N ILE A 314 -35.27 7.29 -13.14
CA ILE A 314 -35.43 6.59 -11.85
C ILE A 314 -35.97 5.19 -12.08
N ASP A 315 -35.24 4.19 -11.64
CA ASP A 315 -35.62 2.78 -11.72
C ASP A 315 -35.43 2.07 -10.36
N PHE A 316 -36.52 1.89 -9.64
CA PHE A 316 -36.53 1.19 -8.35
C PHE A 316 -36.37 -0.32 -8.44
N GLN A 317 -36.38 -0.90 -9.65
CA GLN A 317 -36.21 -2.33 -9.88
C GLN A 317 -34.77 -2.71 -10.29
N GLN A 318 -33.90 -1.72 -10.45
CA GLN A 318 -32.49 -1.95 -10.78
C GLN A 318 -31.87 -2.92 -9.76
N GLN A 319 -31.05 -3.85 -10.25
CA GLN A 319 -30.34 -4.83 -9.45
C GLN A 319 -28.83 -4.60 -9.55
N ASP A 320 -28.10 -5.14 -8.59
CA ASP A 320 -26.64 -5.22 -8.69
C ASP A 320 -26.24 -6.03 -9.92
N GLU A 321 -25.18 -5.62 -10.60
CA GLU A 321 -24.61 -6.28 -11.77
C GLU A 321 -23.22 -6.80 -11.45
N ILE A 322 -22.90 -8.03 -11.88
CA ILE A 322 -21.54 -8.57 -11.79
C ILE A 322 -20.90 -8.47 -13.16
N VAL A 323 -19.81 -7.72 -13.24
CA VAL A 323 -18.99 -7.56 -14.42
C VAL A 323 -17.69 -8.33 -14.24
N GLU A 324 -17.36 -9.20 -15.19
CA GLU A 324 -16.08 -9.91 -15.20
C GLU A 324 -15.10 -9.22 -16.15
N VAL A 325 -13.90 -8.89 -15.63
CA VAL A 325 -12.84 -8.26 -16.42
C VAL A 325 -11.54 -9.05 -16.32
N GLU A 326 -10.75 -9.02 -17.40
CA GLU A 326 -9.43 -9.66 -17.45
C GLU A 326 -8.35 -8.58 -17.57
N VAL A 327 -7.35 -8.64 -16.68
CA VAL A 327 -6.28 -7.62 -16.59
C VAL A 327 -4.92 -8.27 -16.36
N GLY A 328 -3.87 -7.61 -16.84
CA GLY A 328 -2.48 -8.05 -16.62
C GLY A 328 -1.88 -7.52 -15.32
N SER A 329 -2.38 -6.39 -14.82
CA SER A 329 -1.86 -5.75 -13.61
C SER A 329 -2.97 -5.15 -12.77
N VAL A 330 -2.68 -4.96 -11.48
CA VAL A 330 -3.58 -4.33 -10.50
C VAL A 330 -2.82 -3.24 -9.74
N ILE A 331 -3.43 -2.07 -9.59
CA ILE A 331 -2.92 -0.98 -8.76
C ILE A 331 -3.95 -0.69 -7.67
N VAL A 332 -3.59 -0.96 -6.41
CA VAL A 332 -4.46 -0.74 -5.24
C VAL A 332 -4.20 0.65 -4.67
N THR A 333 -5.24 1.48 -4.64
CA THR A 333 -5.18 2.90 -4.24
C THR A 333 -6.35 3.28 -3.32
N THR A 334 -6.72 2.39 -2.39
CA THR A 334 -7.92 2.50 -1.55
C THR A 334 -7.86 3.61 -0.49
N GLY A 335 -6.73 4.33 -0.38
CA GLY A 335 -6.58 5.51 0.46
C GLY A 335 -6.52 5.20 1.96
N PHE A 336 -7.13 6.07 2.78
CA PHE A 336 -7.10 6.04 4.24
C PHE A 336 -8.47 6.39 4.81
N ASN A 337 -8.64 6.14 6.10
CA ASN A 337 -9.74 6.65 6.91
C ASN A 337 -9.21 7.65 7.95
N THR A 338 -10.07 8.49 8.50
CA THR A 338 -9.73 9.38 9.62
C THR A 338 -10.13 8.75 10.93
N PHE A 339 -9.24 8.83 11.93
CA PHE A 339 -9.48 8.33 13.28
C PHE A 339 -10.69 9.02 13.93
N ASP A 340 -11.62 8.25 14.51
CA ASP A 340 -12.71 8.80 15.34
C ASP A 340 -12.17 9.11 16.75
N PRO A 341 -12.09 10.38 17.17
CA PRO A 341 -11.54 10.74 18.48
C PRO A 341 -12.49 10.51 19.65
N THR A 342 -13.68 9.96 19.43
CA THR A 342 -14.67 9.68 20.50
C THR A 342 -14.09 8.87 21.67
N PRO A 343 -13.21 7.87 21.47
CA PRO A 343 -12.59 7.14 22.60
C PRO A 343 -11.64 8.00 23.44
N ILE A 344 -11.16 9.12 22.93
CA ILE A 344 -10.33 10.07 23.67
C ILE A 344 -11.26 11.07 24.41
N TYR A 345 -12.00 10.57 25.39
CA TYR A 345 -13.09 11.29 26.07
C TYR A 345 -12.64 12.64 26.67
N HIS A 346 -11.40 12.76 27.12
CA HIS A 346 -10.85 13.98 27.72
C HIS A 346 -10.64 15.13 26.72
N TYR A 347 -10.80 14.89 25.40
CA TYR A 347 -10.83 15.97 24.42
C TYR A 347 -12.25 16.48 24.13
N GLY A 348 -13.29 15.88 24.72
CA GLY A 348 -14.66 16.40 24.68
C GLY A 348 -15.37 16.32 23.31
N TYR A 349 -14.82 15.60 22.33
CA TYR A 349 -15.45 15.45 21.03
C TYR A 349 -16.84 14.81 21.14
N LYS A 350 -17.84 15.36 20.46
CA LYS A 350 -19.28 15.02 20.58
C LYS A 350 -19.93 15.23 21.97
N GLN A 351 -19.16 15.69 22.96
CA GLN A 351 -19.66 16.01 24.30
C GLN A 351 -19.74 17.52 24.54
N LEU A 352 -18.76 18.26 24.03
CA LEU A 352 -18.67 19.70 24.11
C LEU A 352 -18.97 20.31 22.74
N ASP A 353 -19.76 21.36 22.72
CA ASP A 353 -20.04 22.12 21.49
C ASP A 353 -18.75 22.79 21.02
N ASN A 354 -18.58 22.91 19.69
CA ASN A 354 -17.43 23.54 19.04
C ASN A 354 -16.07 22.81 19.20
N VAL A 355 -16.07 21.55 19.67
CA VAL A 355 -14.94 20.64 19.50
C VAL A 355 -15.17 19.82 18.25
N ILE A 356 -14.37 20.05 17.20
CA ILE A 356 -14.55 19.46 15.87
C ILE A 356 -13.26 18.80 15.38
N THR A 357 -13.39 17.87 14.44
CA THR A 357 -12.23 17.24 13.78
C THR A 357 -11.68 18.12 12.66
N SER A 358 -10.46 17.81 12.23
CA SER A 358 -9.82 18.45 11.08
C SER A 358 -10.66 18.36 9.80
N LEU A 359 -11.31 17.22 9.54
CA LEU A 359 -12.14 17.04 8.34
C LEU A 359 -13.44 17.86 8.43
N GLU A 360 -14.08 17.95 9.60
CA GLU A 360 -15.24 18.83 9.82
C GLU A 360 -14.85 20.30 9.58
N PHE A 361 -13.65 20.71 10.03
CA PHE A 361 -13.15 22.06 9.78
C PHE A 361 -12.91 22.32 8.27
N GLU A 362 -12.34 21.34 7.53
CA GLU A 362 -12.21 21.46 6.07
C GLU A 362 -13.54 21.76 5.40
N ARG A 363 -14.61 21.09 5.85
CA ARG A 363 -15.95 21.29 5.29
C ARG A 363 -16.55 22.62 5.70
N LEU A 364 -16.29 23.12 6.90
CA LEU A 364 -16.71 24.47 7.31
C LEU A 364 -16.03 25.56 6.47
N VAL A 365 -14.73 25.46 6.27
CA VAL A 365 -13.95 26.52 5.60
C VAL A 365 -14.11 26.51 4.08
N SER A 366 -14.61 25.41 3.50
CA SER A 366 -14.78 25.27 2.06
C SER A 366 -15.97 26.10 1.53
N ALA A 367 -15.75 26.81 0.43
CA ALA A 367 -16.81 27.58 -0.25
C ALA A 367 -17.99 26.70 -0.72
N SER A 368 -17.75 25.40 -0.99
CA SER A 368 -18.80 24.43 -1.32
C SER A 368 -19.38 23.71 -0.10
N GLY A 369 -18.88 24.00 1.09
CA GLY A 369 -19.31 23.41 2.35
C GLY A 369 -20.65 24.00 2.87
N PRO A 370 -21.16 23.47 3.98
CA PRO A 370 -22.51 23.79 4.48
C PRO A 370 -22.69 25.23 4.95
N THR A 371 -21.59 25.92 5.26
CA THR A 371 -21.59 27.33 5.71
C THR A 371 -21.20 28.31 4.60
N GLY A 372 -20.98 27.82 3.37
CA GLY A 372 -20.48 28.65 2.27
C GLY A 372 -19.08 29.22 2.52
N GLY A 373 -18.27 28.51 3.32
CA GLY A 373 -16.90 28.88 3.67
C GLY A 373 -16.75 29.82 4.87
N ASN A 374 -17.83 30.09 5.60
CA ASN A 374 -17.78 30.87 6.82
C ASN A 374 -17.41 29.99 8.03
N ILE A 375 -16.42 30.45 8.80
CA ILE A 375 -16.01 29.80 10.04
C ILE A 375 -16.95 30.28 11.16
N VAL A 376 -17.85 29.43 11.59
CA VAL A 376 -18.88 29.77 12.58
C VAL A 376 -18.96 28.70 13.67
N LEU A 377 -19.33 29.14 14.87
CA LEU A 377 -19.67 28.27 16.00
C LEU A 377 -21.04 27.62 15.77
N LYS A 378 -21.42 26.70 16.64
CA LYS A 378 -22.72 26.00 16.58
C LYS A 378 -23.92 26.95 16.71
N ASP A 379 -23.75 28.09 17.41
CA ASP A 379 -24.76 29.14 17.56
C ASP A 379 -24.80 30.14 16.39
N GLY A 380 -23.91 29.98 15.40
CA GLY A 380 -23.78 30.84 14.22
C GLY A 380 -22.87 32.06 14.40
N SER A 381 -22.31 32.29 15.58
CA SER A 381 -21.35 33.38 15.83
C SER A 381 -19.96 33.06 15.28
N THR A 382 -19.15 34.10 15.05
CA THR A 382 -17.76 33.94 14.59
C THR A 382 -16.83 33.76 15.78
N PRO A 383 -15.98 32.68 15.81
CA PRO A 383 -15.03 32.47 16.89
C PRO A 383 -13.92 33.55 16.88
N LYS A 384 -13.49 33.97 18.06
CA LYS A 384 -12.38 34.94 18.25
C LYS A 384 -11.06 34.25 18.62
N SER A 385 -11.14 33.03 19.17
CA SER A 385 -9.98 32.24 19.57
C SER A 385 -10.20 30.76 19.23
N ILE A 386 -9.19 30.15 18.61
CA ILE A 386 -9.26 28.75 18.14
C ILE A 386 -7.98 28.01 18.53
N ALA A 387 -8.13 26.85 19.19
CA ALA A 387 -7.04 25.93 19.44
C ALA A 387 -7.03 24.79 18.43
N ILE A 388 -5.83 24.44 17.96
CA ILE A 388 -5.59 23.31 17.03
C ILE A 388 -4.71 22.29 17.75
N LEU A 389 -5.26 21.12 18.04
CA LEU A 389 -4.61 20.05 18.78
C LEU A 389 -4.00 19.03 17.82
N HIS A 390 -2.68 18.89 17.86
CA HIS A 390 -1.93 17.96 17.01
C HIS A 390 -1.94 16.54 17.57
N CYS A 391 -1.64 15.58 16.70
CA CYS A 391 -1.39 14.18 17.04
C CYS A 391 -2.53 13.47 17.78
N VAL A 392 -3.80 13.84 17.51
CA VAL A 392 -4.96 13.18 18.12
C VAL A 392 -5.11 11.76 17.54
N GLY A 393 -4.85 10.75 18.36
CA GLY A 393 -4.85 9.33 17.97
C GLY A 393 -3.58 8.86 17.25
N SER A 394 -2.60 9.75 16.93
CA SER A 394 -1.29 9.37 16.40
C SER A 394 -0.15 9.73 17.36
N ARG A 395 1.00 9.04 17.25
CA ARG A 395 2.12 9.12 18.20
C ARG A 395 1.65 8.84 19.64
N ASP A 396 0.75 7.89 19.78
CA ASP A 396 0.10 7.52 21.01
C ASP A 396 0.14 5.99 21.20
N GLU A 397 0.62 5.53 22.36
CA GLU A 397 0.78 4.10 22.67
C GLU A 397 -0.56 3.34 22.77
N ASN A 398 -1.65 4.06 23.08
CA ASN A 398 -2.99 3.48 23.23
C ASN A 398 -3.75 3.35 21.90
N TYR A 399 -3.31 4.07 20.86
CA TYR A 399 -3.98 4.13 19.55
C TYR A 399 -2.98 3.81 18.43
N HIS A 400 -2.41 4.83 17.81
CA HIS A 400 -1.45 4.64 16.71
C HIS A 400 -0.08 5.19 17.09
N ARG A 401 0.93 4.31 17.15
CA ARG A 401 2.32 4.69 17.46
C ARG A 401 2.98 5.53 16.38
N TYR A 402 2.53 5.38 15.14
CA TYR A 402 3.09 6.10 14.01
C TYR A 402 2.64 7.57 13.96
N CYS A 403 3.39 8.38 13.19
CA CYS A 403 3.02 9.73 12.82
C CYS A 403 2.21 9.74 11.53
N SER A 404 1.09 10.45 11.50
CA SER A 404 0.26 10.62 10.30
C SER A 404 0.87 11.56 9.23
N ARG A 405 2.09 12.06 9.43
CA ARG A 405 2.96 12.84 8.52
C ARG A 405 2.39 14.18 8.04
N VAL A 406 1.09 14.33 7.86
CA VAL A 406 0.46 15.50 7.22
C VAL A 406 -0.19 16.48 8.19
N CYS A 407 -0.44 16.07 9.46
CA CYS A 407 -1.21 16.89 10.40
C CYS A 407 -0.54 18.24 10.71
N CYS A 408 0.78 18.32 10.86
CA CYS A 408 1.45 19.59 11.08
C CYS A 408 1.20 20.55 9.92
N MET A 409 1.29 20.09 8.70
CA MET A 409 1.13 20.94 7.52
C MET A 409 -0.31 21.40 7.31
N TYR A 410 -1.31 20.53 7.49
CA TYR A 410 -2.68 21.00 7.35
C TYR A 410 -3.12 21.86 8.55
N ALA A 411 -2.59 21.65 9.75
CA ALA A 411 -2.81 22.53 10.88
C ALA A 411 -2.25 23.94 10.65
N LEU A 412 -1.07 24.04 10.06
CA LEU A 412 -0.50 25.32 9.61
C LEU A 412 -1.41 25.99 8.56
N LYS A 413 -1.88 25.22 7.57
CA LYS A 413 -2.86 25.72 6.58
C LYS A 413 -4.13 26.26 7.25
N TYR A 414 -4.67 25.55 8.26
CA TYR A 414 -5.85 26.04 8.99
C TYR A 414 -5.57 27.36 9.70
N SER A 415 -4.43 27.50 10.36
CA SER A 415 -4.04 28.74 11.00
C SER A 415 -4.03 29.91 10.03
N HIS A 416 -3.44 29.74 8.85
CA HIS A 416 -3.48 30.75 7.80
C HIS A 416 -4.91 31.11 7.39
N LEU A 417 -5.74 30.11 7.08
CA LEU A 417 -7.13 30.34 6.65
C LEU A 417 -7.98 31.02 7.74
N ILE A 418 -7.75 30.72 9.01
CA ILE A 418 -8.42 31.36 10.14
C ILE A 418 -7.99 32.84 10.23
N LYS A 419 -6.67 33.10 10.18
CA LYS A 419 -6.16 34.47 10.20
C LYS A 419 -6.67 35.29 9.02
N GLU A 420 -6.61 34.74 7.79
CA GLU A 420 -7.06 35.39 6.56
C GLU A 420 -8.57 35.70 6.56
N LYS A 421 -9.40 34.74 6.96
CA LYS A 421 -10.86 34.85 6.83
C LYS A 421 -11.53 35.62 7.95
N ILE A 422 -11.09 35.43 9.19
CA ILE A 422 -11.78 35.98 10.37
C ILE A 422 -10.87 36.72 11.36
N GLY A 423 -9.55 36.70 11.18
CA GLY A 423 -8.60 37.39 12.07
C GLY A 423 -8.57 36.88 13.51
N ALA A 424 -9.05 35.65 13.76
CA ALA A 424 -9.09 35.09 15.12
C ALA A 424 -7.68 34.78 15.66
N GLU A 425 -7.56 34.73 16.99
CA GLU A 425 -6.35 34.23 17.63
C GLU A 425 -6.24 32.71 17.43
N VAL A 426 -5.07 32.23 17.06
CA VAL A 426 -4.84 30.80 16.81
C VAL A 426 -3.72 30.28 17.71
N TYR A 427 -4.01 29.15 18.36
CA TYR A 427 -3.08 28.43 19.22
C TYR A 427 -2.86 27.02 18.68
N GLN A 428 -1.62 26.67 18.32
CA GLN A 428 -1.25 25.32 17.92
C GLN A 428 -0.60 24.58 19.10
N MET A 429 -1.23 23.49 19.52
CA MET A 429 -0.74 22.63 20.59
C MET A 429 -0.04 21.43 19.97
N TYR A 430 1.31 21.38 20.04
CA TYR A 430 2.10 20.40 19.30
C TYR A 430 3.18 19.72 20.16
N ILE A 431 3.56 18.50 19.79
CA ILE A 431 4.68 17.77 20.41
C ILE A 431 5.99 18.16 19.71
N ASP A 432 6.05 17.98 18.39
CA ASP A 432 7.14 18.41 17.49
C ASP A 432 6.53 18.81 16.16
N MET A 433 7.02 19.92 15.56
CA MET A 433 6.65 20.30 14.20
C MET A 433 7.42 19.46 13.17
N ARG A 434 6.70 18.91 12.21
CA ARG A 434 7.23 18.06 11.14
C ARG A 434 6.90 18.66 9.77
N CYS A 435 7.79 19.52 9.30
CA CYS A 435 7.68 20.29 8.06
C CYS A 435 8.82 19.92 7.11
N PHE A 436 8.90 18.63 6.71
CA PHE A 436 10.06 18.04 6.03
C PHE A 436 9.99 18.10 4.49
N GLY A 437 8.90 18.60 3.90
CA GLY A 437 8.76 18.76 2.45
C GLY A 437 9.37 20.05 1.93
N LYS A 438 9.52 20.15 0.60
CA LYS A 438 10.01 21.36 -0.06
C LYS A 438 9.03 22.51 0.13
N GLY A 439 9.48 23.63 0.70
CA GLY A 439 8.67 24.80 1.00
C GLY A 439 7.83 24.67 2.28
N TYR A 440 7.92 23.56 3.03
CA TYR A 440 7.12 23.33 4.23
C TYR A 440 7.68 24.10 5.44
N GLU A 441 8.99 24.15 5.59
CA GLU A 441 9.65 24.91 6.65
C GLU A 441 9.44 26.42 6.46
N GLU A 442 9.52 26.90 5.22
CA GLU A 442 9.25 28.30 4.87
C GLU A 442 7.79 28.68 5.14
N PHE A 443 6.86 27.76 4.89
CA PHE A 443 5.46 27.94 5.23
C PHE A 443 5.26 28.05 6.75
N TYR A 444 5.92 27.20 7.54
CA TYR A 444 5.89 27.27 9.00
C TYR A 444 6.42 28.62 9.53
N LYS A 445 7.56 29.08 9.02
CA LYS A 445 8.14 30.38 9.39
C LYS A 445 7.20 31.54 9.10
N ARG A 446 6.58 31.54 7.92
CA ARG A 446 5.58 32.56 7.56
C ARG A 446 4.43 32.60 8.56
N LEU A 447 3.94 31.46 9.02
CA LEU A 447 2.84 31.40 10.01
C LEU A 447 3.26 31.95 11.39
N ALA A 448 4.52 31.78 11.78
CA ALA A 448 5.04 32.41 12.98
C ALA A 448 5.06 33.94 12.86
N GLU A 449 5.33 34.48 11.66
CA GLU A 449 5.25 35.90 11.36
C GLU A 449 3.79 36.42 11.29
N GLU A 450 2.82 35.54 11.00
CA GLU A 450 1.37 35.84 11.01
C GLU A 450 0.78 35.82 12.45
N GLU A 451 1.61 35.85 13.49
CA GLU A 451 1.20 35.87 14.90
C GLU A 451 0.36 34.65 15.32
N VAL A 452 0.69 33.47 14.81
CA VAL A 452 0.16 32.19 15.29
C VAL A 452 0.91 31.79 16.55
N ASN A 453 0.20 31.45 17.62
CA ASN A 453 0.78 31.03 18.88
C ASN A 453 1.14 29.54 18.83
N PHE A 454 2.40 29.20 19.05
CA PHE A 454 2.88 27.82 19.06
C PHE A 454 3.25 27.40 20.50
N ILE A 455 2.48 26.47 21.10
CA ILE A 455 2.70 25.95 22.44
C ILE A 455 3.19 24.51 22.33
N ARG A 456 4.41 24.26 22.77
CA ARG A 456 4.99 22.91 22.73
C ARG A 456 4.54 22.11 23.94
N GLY A 457 3.59 21.20 23.73
CA GLY A 457 3.06 20.32 24.77
C GLY A 457 1.90 19.48 24.26
N LYS A 458 1.68 18.33 24.90
CA LYS A 458 0.48 17.51 24.65
C LYS A 458 -0.65 18.05 25.53
N VAL A 459 -1.83 18.25 24.91
CA VAL A 459 -3.03 18.66 25.66
C VAL A 459 -3.45 17.53 26.61
N ALA A 460 -3.71 17.88 27.85
CA ALA A 460 -4.19 16.96 28.86
C ALA A 460 -5.71 16.78 28.79
N GLU A 461 -6.44 17.89 28.66
CA GLU A 461 -7.90 17.87 28.52
C GLU A 461 -8.44 19.11 27.82
N VAL A 462 -9.64 18.98 27.28
CA VAL A 462 -10.52 20.08 26.86
C VAL A 462 -11.76 20.01 27.73
N THR A 463 -12.10 21.09 28.42
CA THR A 463 -13.20 21.13 29.38
C THR A 463 -14.00 22.42 29.30
N ASP A 464 -15.23 22.44 29.78
CA ASP A 464 -16.08 23.63 29.94
C ASP A 464 -16.10 24.13 31.39
N ARG A 465 -15.29 23.49 32.26
CA ARG A 465 -15.19 23.85 33.68
C ARG A 465 -14.31 25.06 33.87
N ALA A 466 -14.94 26.21 34.06
CA ALA A 466 -14.26 27.47 34.32
C ALA A 466 -13.72 27.52 35.78
N ILE A 467 -12.48 27.96 35.92
CA ILE A 467 -11.85 28.28 37.22
C ILE A 467 -11.78 29.79 37.39
N THR A 468 -11.62 30.53 36.31
CA THR A 468 -11.49 32.00 36.28
C THR A 468 -12.70 32.63 35.54
N ASP A 469 -12.87 33.94 35.67
CA ASP A 469 -14.03 34.63 35.08
C ASP A 469 -13.92 34.70 33.53
N ASP A 470 -12.73 34.76 32.98
CA ASP A 470 -12.45 34.77 31.53
C ASP A 470 -12.67 33.39 30.89
N GLU A 471 -12.65 32.30 31.65
CA GLU A 471 -12.97 30.95 31.18
C GLU A 471 -14.49 30.71 31.05
N LYS A 472 -15.34 31.54 31.69
CA LYS A 472 -16.79 31.31 31.70
C LYS A 472 -17.40 31.35 30.30
N GLY A 473 -18.11 30.25 29.95
CA GLY A 473 -18.76 30.09 28.65
C GLY A 473 -17.78 29.78 27.48
N LYS A 474 -16.55 29.42 27.79
CA LYS A 474 -15.52 29.00 26.83
C LYS A 474 -15.17 27.51 26.98
N LEU A 475 -14.56 26.97 25.93
CA LEU A 475 -13.79 25.74 26.02
C LEU A 475 -12.42 26.07 26.64
N VAL A 476 -11.99 25.31 27.63
CA VAL A 476 -10.68 25.51 28.25
C VAL A 476 -9.76 24.38 27.86
N VAL A 477 -8.71 24.71 27.13
CA VAL A 477 -7.64 23.77 26.75
C VAL A 477 -6.58 23.78 27.84
N VAL A 478 -6.35 22.62 28.48
CA VAL A 478 -5.37 22.45 29.55
C VAL A 478 -4.18 21.66 29.01
N ALA A 479 -2.99 22.23 29.10
CA ALA A 479 -1.76 21.59 28.64
C ALA A 479 -0.55 22.00 29.51
N GLU A 480 0.50 21.20 29.45
CA GLU A 480 1.83 21.61 29.89
C GLU A 480 2.54 22.32 28.74
N ASP A 481 2.98 23.58 28.95
CA ASP A 481 3.96 24.21 28.09
C ASP A 481 5.35 23.73 28.48
N THR A 482 5.92 22.83 27.70
CA THR A 482 7.22 22.21 27.98
C THR A 482 8.42 23.13 27.76
N LEU A 483 8.22 24.29 27.12
CA LEU A 483 9.27 25.32 26.97
C LEU A 483 9.28 26.28 28.15
N MET A 484 8.09 26.65 28.63
CA MET A 484 7.92 27.54 29.77
C MET A 484 7.88 26.81 31.11
N LEU A 485 7.81 25.45 31.09
CA LEU A 485 7.75 24.58 32.26
C LEU A 485 6.57 24.91 33.20
N ASN A 486 5.41 25.22 32.63
CA ASN A 486 4.20 25.54 33.39
C ASN A 486 2.95 24.90 32.77
N ILE A 487 1.89 24.81 33.55
CA ILE A 487 0.58 24.41 33.06
C ILE A 487 -0.16 25.65 32.57
N VAL A 488 -0.63 25.60 31.34
CA VAL A 488 -1.46 26.63 30.71
C VAL A 488 -2.92 26.18 30.68
N ARG A 489 -3.81 27.16 30.87
CA ARG A 489 -5.24 27.03 30.70
C ARG A 489 -5.69 28.12 29.72
N LEU A 490 -6.17 27.70 28.55
CA LEU A 490 -6.45 28.63 27.46
C LEU A 490 -7.95 28.62 27.15
N PRO A 491 -8.67 29.74 27.40
CA PRO A 491 -10.08 29.88 27.06
C PRO A 491 -10.27 30.08 25.56
N MET A 492 -10.91 29.13 24.88
CA MET A 492 -11.09 29.06 23.44
C MET A 492 -12.58 29.06 23.06
N ASP A 493 -12.89 29.60 21.89
CA ASP A 493 -14.23 29.52 21.32
C ASP A 493 -14.44 28.20 20.53
N MET A 494 -13.39 27.70 19.91
CA MET A 494 -13.41 26.48 19.11
C MET A 494 -12.12 25.67 19.32
N VAL A 495 -12.25 24.35 19.25
CA VAL A 495 -11.11 23.41 19.30
C VAL A 495 -11.16 22.49 18.08
N ILE A 496 -10.05 22.42 17.33
CA ILE A 496 -9.88 21.58 16.15
C ILE A 496 -8.94 20.43 16.48
N LEU A 497 -9.43 19.19 16.35
CA LEU A 497 -8.68 17.98 16.58
C LEU A 497 -8.01 17.49 15.30
N CYS A 498 -6.68 17.54 15.21
CA CYS A 498 -5.91 16.98 14.10
C CYS A 498 -5.78 15.46 14.26
N VAL A 499 -6.78 14.75 13.78
CA VAL A 499 -6.92 13.30 13.95
C VAL A 499 -5.94 12.50 13.09
N ALA A 500 -5.62 11.30 13.56
CA ALA A 500 -4.74 10.37 12.83
C ALA A 500 -5.36 9.93 11.48
N LEU A 501 -4.48 9.61 10.53
CA LEU A 501 -4.83 8.84 9.35
C LEU A 501 -4.65 7.36 9.67
N GLU A 502 -5.68 6.57 9.42
CA GLU A 502 -5.68 5.13 9.67
C GLU A 502 -6.03 4.32 8.41
N PRO A 503 -5.70 3.03 8.37
CA PRO A 503 -6.14 2.17 7.27
C PRO A 503 -7.66 2.19 7.11
N GLN A 504 -8.14 1.92 5.89
CA GLN A 504 -9.58 1.76 5.67
C GLN A 504 -10.14 0.62 6.54
N PRO A 505 -11.39 0.72 7.02
CA PRO A 505 -11.99 -0.31 7.88
C PRO A 505 -12.04 -1.72 7.23
N ASP A 506 -12.08 -1.79 5.90
CA ASP A 506 -12.10 -3.01 5.10
C ASP A 506 -10.73 -3.46 4.60
N VAL A 507 -9.64 -2.85 5.07
CA VAL A 507 -8.27 -3.13 4.63
C VAL A 507 -7.91 -4.63 4.69
N GLU A 508 -8.41 -5.34 5.71
CA GLU A 508 -8.16 -6.77 5.85
C GLU A 508 -8.87 -7.60 4.77
N ALA A 509 -10.10 -7.26 4.44
CA ALA A 509 -10.85 -7.91 3.37
C ALA A 509 -10.18 -7.67 2.01
N VAL A 510 -9.76 -6.42 1.75
CA VAL A 510 -9.01 -6.07 0.53
C VAL A 510 -7.66 -6.77 0.47
N ALA A 511 -6.93 -6.87 1.59
CA ALA A 511 -5.67 -7.60 1.66
C ALA A 511 -5.83 -9.09 1.29
N ARG A 512 -6.87 -9.73 1.81
CA ARG A 512 -7.20 -11.13 1.47
C ARG A 512 -7.61 -11.29 0.01
N LEU A 513 -8.44 -10.36 -0.49
CA LEU A 513 -8.94 -10.37 -1.86
C LEU A 513 -7.81 -10.32 -2.90
N PHE A 514 -6.81 -9.49 -2.68
CA PHE A 514 -5.65 -9.33 -3.55
C PHE A 514 -4.44 -10.18 -3.13
N ASN A 515 -4.57 -10.96 -2.07
CA ASN A 515 -3.47 -11.75 -1.50
C ASN A 515 -2.20 -10.92 -1.24
N ILE A 516 -2.37 -9.76 -0.62
CA ILE A 516 -1.27 -8.84 -0.25
C ILE A 516 -1.12 -8.73 1.26
N SER A 517 0.10 -8.50 1.72
CA SER A 517 0.43 -8.41 3.14
C SER A 517 0.12 -7.01 3.69
N ARG A 518 -0.06 -6.94 5.03
CA ARG A 518 -0.15 -5.70 5.79
C ARG A 518 1.06 -5.54 6.72
N SER A 519 1.45 -4.29 6.94
CA SER A 519 2.45 -3.93 7.96
C SER A 519 1.86 -4.01 9.37
N ALA A 520 2.70 -3.87 10.40
CA ALA A 520 2.27 -3.92 11.80
C ALA A 520 1.32 -2.77 12.19
N ASP A 521 1.36 -1.66 11.47
CA ASP A 521 0.46 -0.51 11.62
C ASP A 521 -0.84 -0.61 10.79
N GLY A 522 -1.04 -1.75 10.09
CA GLY A 522 -2.26 -2.12 9.42
C GLY A 522 -2.38 -1.67 7.95
N PHE A 523 -1.47 -0.85 7.43
CA PHE A 523 -1.42 -0.46 6.02
C PHE A 523 -0.91 -1.60 5.14
N PHE A 524 -1.10 -1.52 3.81
CA PHE A 524 -0.53 -2.51 2.90
C PHE A 524 0.99 -2.43 2.89
N LEU A 525 1.61 -3.62 2.86
CA LEU A 525 3.06 -3.75 2.91
C LEU A 525 3.64 -3.80 1.50
N GLU A 526 4.60 -2.93 1.24
CA GLU A 526 5.44 -2.97 0.05
C GLU A 526 6.46 -4.12 0.10
N ARG A 527 6.94 -4.54 -1.07
CA ARG A 527 7.97 -5.60 -1.18
C ARG A 527 9.26 -5.22 -0.45
N HIS A 528 9.70 -3.97 -0.61
CA HIS A 528 10.88 -3.47 0.08
C HIS A 528 10.83 -1.93 0.19
N PRO A 529 10.95 -1.36 1.40
CA PRO A 529 10.70 0.07 1.64
C PRO A 529 11.66 1.02 0.91
N LYS A 530 12.84 0.57 0.48
CA LYS A 530 13.84 1.38 -0.22
C LYS A 530 14.05 0.97 -1.67
N LEU A 531 14.01 -0.32 -1.98
CA LEU A 531 14.38 -0.85 -3.29
C LEU A 531 13.18 -1.09 -4.20
N ASP A 532 12.01 -1.39 -3.62
CA ASP A 532 10.77 -1.65 -4.37
C ASP A 532 9.54 -1.20 -3.56
N PRO A 533 9.37 0.13 -3.36
CA PRO A 533 8.37 0.69 -2.43
C PRO A 533 6.94 0.70 -2.99
N ILE A 534 6.72 0.19 -4.18
CA ILE A 534 5.43 0.20 -4.88
C ILE A 534 4.90 -1.22 -5.18
N ALA A 535 5.77 -2.21 -5.37
CA ALA A 535 5.34 -3.58 -5.58
C ALA A 535 4.94 -4.23 -4.26
N THR A 536 4.02 -5.18 -4.33
CA THR A 536 3.69 -6.07 -3.21
C THR A 536 4.46 -7.38 -3.31
N MET A 537 4.30 -8.27 -2.33
CA MET A 537 4.85 -9.64 -2.41
C MET A 537 4.12 -10.49 -3.46
N THR A 538 2.93 -10.07 -3.89
CA THR A 538 2.18 -10.71 -4.98
C THR A 538 2.53 -10.01 -6.29
N ASP A 539 3.17 -10.74 -7.19
CA ASP A 539 3.63 -10.18 -8.47
C ASP A 539 2.45 -9.69 -9.32
N GLY A 540 2.64 -8.55 -9.99
CA GLY A 540 1.63 -7.92 -10.82
C GLY A 540 0.64 -7.04 -10.06
N ILE A 541 0.75 -6.98 -8.72
CA ILE A 541 -0.08 -6.12 -7.86
C ILE A 541 0.80 -5.04 -7.22
N PHE A 542 0.42 -3.79 -7.44
CA PHE A 542 1.11 -2.60 -6.97
C PHE A 542 0.24 -1.83 -5.99
N VAL A 543 0.87 -1.05 -5.11
CA VAL A 543 0.19 -0.18 -4.14
C VAL A 543 0.65 1.27 -4.32
N ALA A 544 -0.27 2.21 -4.19
CA ALA A 544 0.06 3.64 -4.24
C ALA A 544 -0.86 4.49 -3.36
N GLY A 545 -0.33 5.58 -2.85
CA GLY A 545 -1.03 6.52 -2.00
C GLY A 545 -1.13 6.07 -0.54
N CYS A 546 -2.07 6.67 0.18
CA CYS A 546 -2.18 6.48 1.63
C CYS A 546 -2.60 5.07 2.07
N CYS A 547 -3.00 4.20 1.17
CA CYS A 547 -3.26 2.79 1.51
C CYS A 547 -1.97 2.03 1.93
N GLN A 548 -0.80 2.51 1.51
CA GLN A 548 0.51 1.98 1.90
C GLN A 548 1.05 2.66 3.19
N GLY A 549 0.56 3.85 3.49
CA GLY A 549 0.92 4.61 4.69
C GLY A 549 0.64 6.10 4.51
N PRO A 550 0.52 6.86 5.59
CA PRO A 550 0.22 8.29 5.53
C PRO A 550 1.22 9.07 4.65
N LYS A 551 0.72 9.89 3.73
CA LYS A 551 1.51 10.76 2.86
C LYS A 551 0.68 11.94 2.34
N ASP A 552 1.35 12.98 1.89
CA ASP A 552 0.73 14.14 1.27
C ASP A 552 0.36 13.90 -0.20
N ILE A 553 -0.24 14.91 -0.83
CA ILE A 553 -0.69 14.82 -2.23
C ILE A 553 0.50 14.69 -3.20
N PRO A 554 1.60 15.47 -3.09
CA PRO A 554 2.76 15.31 -3.96
C PRO A 554 3.38 13.91 -3.91
N ASP A 555 3.62 13.38 -2.72
CA ASP A 555 4.14 12.01 -2.54
C ASP A 555 3.16 10.96 -3.07
N THR A 556 1.86 11.18 -2.86
CA THR A 556 0.80 10.29 -3.37
C THR A 556 0.79 10.24 -4.90
N VAL A 557 0.87 11.39 -5.55
CA VAL A 557 0.89 11.50 -7.02
C VAL A 557 2.18 10.87 -7.59
N ALA A 558 3.34 11.16 -6.98
CA ALA A 558 4.61 10.57 -7.39
C ALA A 558 4.60 9.04 -7.28
N GLN A 559 4.06 8.50 -6.19
CA GLN A 559 3.95 7.05 -5.99
C GLN A 559 2.95 6.42 -6.97
N ALA A 560 1.84 7.08 -7.27
CA ALA A 560 0.86 6.62 -8.26
C ALA A 560 1.46 6.54 -9.67
N SER A 561 2.19 7.58 -10.10
CA SER A 561 2.92 7.57 -11.38
C SER A 561 3.98 6.47 -11.43
N ALA A 562 4.70 6.24 -10.32
CA ALA A 562 5.67 5.15 -10.23
C ALA A 562 5.00 3.76 -10.32
N ALA A 563 3.83 3.57 -9.69
CA ALA A 563 3.07 2.31 -9.81
C ALA A 563 2.56 2.10 -11.24
N ALA A 564 2.05 3.14 -11.89
CA ALA A 564 1.66 3.11 -13.29
C ALA A 564 2.84 2.76 -14.21
N ALA A 565 4.01 3.36 -14.01
CA ALA A 565 5.22 3.06 -14.77
C ALA A 565 5.65 1.58 -14.62
N ARG A 566 5.52 1.00 -13.43
CA ARG A 566 5.80 -0.43 -13.21
C ARG A 566 4.79 -1.34 -13.91
N ALA A 567 3.52 -1.01 -13.86
CA ALA A 567 2.47 -1.72 -14.60
C ALA A 567 2.74 -1.65 -16.12
N LEU A 568 3.00 -0.44 -16.64
CA LEU A 568 3.32 -0.21 -18.04
C LEU A 568 4.58 -0.99 -18.49
N ALA A 569 5.64 -1.01 -17.69
CA ALA A 569 6.85 -1.78 -18.00
C ALA A 569 6.59 -3.28 -18.14
N MET A 570 5.62 -3.82 -17.40
CA MET A 570 5.22 -5.21 -17.47
C MET A 570 4.33 -5.48 -18.70
N ILE A 571 3.26 -4.71 -18.87
CA ILE A 571 2.29 -4.94 -19.96
C ILE A 571 2.88 -4.63 -21.33
N SER A 572 3.76 -3.61 -21.45
CA SER A 572 4.42 -3.27 -22.72
C SER A 572 5.42 -4.32 -23.18
N ARG A 573 5.99 -5.12 -22.27
CA ARG A 573 6.82 -6.27 -22.65
C ARG A 573 5.98 -7.41 -23.26
N GLY A 574 4.69 -7.45 -22.96
CA GLY A 574 3.77 -8.48 -23.42
C GLY A 574 4.01 -9.88 -22.85
N LYS A 575 5.09 -10.05 -22.07
CA LYS A 575 5.49 -11.32 -21.46
C LYS A 575 6.14 -11.10 -20.09
N VAL A 576 5.94 -12.05 -19.19
CA VAL A 576 6.58 -12.13 -17.89
C VAL A 576 7.22 -13.50 -17.71
N GLU A 577 8.48 -13.52 -17.27
CA GLU A 577 9.17 -14.74 -16.86
C GLU A 577 8.69 -15.17 -15.47
N ILE A 578 8.45 -16.47 -15.32
CA ILE A 578 7.98 -17.07 -14.06
C ILE A 578 9.14 -17.81 -13.41
N GLU A 579 9.22 -17.74 -12.08
CA GLU A 579 10.19 -18.52 -11.29
C GLU A 579 10.05 -20.01 -11.60
N ALA A 580 11.16 -20.65 -11.97
CA ALA A 580 11.17 -22.06 -12.34
C ALA A 580 11.33 -23.01 -11.14
N ALA A 581 11.81 -22.52 -10.00
CA ALA A 581 11.97 -23.30 -8.77
C ALA A 581 10.64 -23.48 -8.05
N THR A 582 9.70 -24.19 -8.67
CA THR A 582 8.36 -24.49 -8.18
C THR A 582 8.27 -25.86 -7.52
N ALA A 583 7.14 -26.16 -6.89
CA ALA A 583 6.85 -27.52 -6.42
C ALA A 583 6.19 -28.34 -7.55
N GLU A 584 6.33 -29.66 -7.49
CA GLU A 584 5.78 -30.63 -8.42
C GLU A 584 5.07 -31.75 -7.65
N ILE A 585 3.95 -32.25 -8.16
CA ILE A 585 3.21 -33.38 -7.56
C ILE A 585 3.35 -34.62 -8.45
N ASN A 586 3.81 -35.71 -7.85
CA ASN A 586 3.72 -37.03 -8.47
C ASN A 586 2.29 -37.57 -8.28
N GLU A 587 1.53 -37.63 -9.39
CA GLU A 587 0.12 -38.09 -9.38
C GLU A 587 -0.03 -39.54 -8.88
N GLU A 588 0.97 -40.42 -9.11
CA GLU A 588 0.94 -41.82 -8.69
C GLU A 588 1.06 -42.01 -7.16
N LEU A 589 1.81 -41.08 -6.51
CA LEU A 589 2.01 -41.10 -5.06
C LEU A 589 0.94 -40.29 -4.32
N CYS A 590 0.15 -39.49 -5.04
CA CYS A 590 -0.81 -38.58 -4.44
C CYS A 590 -2.00 -39.33 -3.86
N SER A 591 -2.19 -39.25 -2.54
CA SER A 591 -3.30 -39.92 -1.84
C SER A 591 -4.65 -39.19 -1.95
N GLY A 592 -4.71 -38.01 -2.60
CA GLY A 592 -5.94 -37.24 -2.74
C GLY A 592 -6.46 -36.57 -1.45
N CYS A 593 -5.66 -36.48 -0.41
CA CYS A 593 -6.06 -35.98 0.92
C CYS A 593 -6.39 -34.48 0.99
N ARG A 594 -6.07 -33.69 -0.04
CA ARG A 594 -6.31 -32.23 -0.18
C ARG A 594 -5.67 -31.33 0.88
N VAL A 595 -4.78 -31.83 1.75
CA VAL A 595 -4.11 -31.01 2.76
C VAL A 595 -3.34 -29.86 2.10
N CYS A 596 -2.59 -30.14 1.02
CA CYS A 596 -1.81 -29.17 0.27
C CYS A 596 -2.69 -28.05 -0.37
N ASN A 597 -3.93 -28.36 -0.79
CA ASN A 597 -4.86 -27.37 -1.34
C ASN A 597 -5.19 -26.29 -0.30
N ASN A 598 -5.47 -26.71 0.93
CA ASN A 598 -5.88 -25.81 2.02
C ASN A 598 -4.69 -25.00 2.60
N LEU A 599 -3.48 -25.54 2.49
CA LEU A 599 -2.26 -24.92 3.03
C LEU A 599 -1.59 -23.94 2.06
N CYS A 600 -1.90 -23.99 0.76
CA CYS A 600 -1.23 -23.15 -0.21
C CYS A 600 -1.66 -21.68 -0.08
N PRO A 601 -0.77 -20.77 0.39
CA PRO A 601 -1.12 -19.36 0.57
C PRO A 601 -1.32 -18.62 -0.76
N PHE A 602 -0.88 -19.24 -1.88
CA PHE A 602 -0.96 -18.66 -3.23
C PHE A 602 -2.08 -19.28 -4.06
N SER A 603 -2.91 -20.14 -3.47
CA SER A 603 -3.97 -20.87 -4.20
C SER A 603 -3.47 -21.58 -5.48
N ALA A 604 -2.19 -21.98 -5.47
CA ALA A 604 -1.52 -22.60 -6.61
C ALA A 604 -1.89 -24.08 -6.81
N ILE A 605 -2.67 -24.68 -5.91
CA ILE A 605 -2.97 -26.12 -5.95
C ILE A 605 -4.47 -26.32 -6.12
N THR A 606 -4.85 -26.98 -7.20
CA THR A 606 -6.23 -27.40 -7.50
C THR A 606 -6.38 -28.91 -7.29
N PHE A 607 -7.59 -29.38 -7.11
CA PHE A 607 -7.90 -30.78 -7.02
C PHE A 607 -8.62 -31.24 -8.28
N ASP A 608 -8.11 -32.31 -8.89
CA ASP A 608 -8.71 -32.95 -10.05
C ASP A 608 -9.72 -34.00 -9.52
N GLU A 609 -11.01 -33.71 -9.70
CA GLU A 609 -12.10 -34.57 -9.20
C GLU A 609 -12.21 -35.90 -9.95
N ASP A 610 -11.76 -35.95 -11.20
CA ASP A 610 -11.82 -37.19 -12.02
C ASP A 610 -10.68 -38.14 -11.61
N LYS A 611 -9.47 -37.64 -11.49
CA LYS A 611 -8.31 -38.44 -11.12
C LYS A 611 -8.12 -38.60 -9.61
N LYS A 612 -8.86 -37.81 -8.79
CA LYS A 612 -8.73 -37.77 -7.32
C LYS A 612 -7.35 -37.42 -6.82
N VAL A 613 -6.64 -36.54 -7.53
CA VAL A 613 -5.30 -36.05 -7.19
C VAL A 613 -5.23 -34.53 -7.18
N SER A 614 -4.28 -33.98 -6.42
CA SER A 614 -3.99 -32.55 -6.46
C SER A 614 -3.01 -32.23 -7.58
N ARG A 615 -3.13 -31.03 -8.18
CA ARG A 615 -2.24 -30.51 -9.24
C ARG A 615 -1.75 -29.13 -8.89
N ILE A 616 -0.49 -28.83 -9.22
CA ILE A 616 0.11 -27.51 -9.03
C ILE A 616 0.04 -26.73 -10.33
N ASN A 617 -0.47 -25.49 -10.23
CA ASN A 617 -0.27 -24.47 -11.24
C ASN A 617 1.10 -23.81 -10.99
N GLU A 618 2.09 -24.14 -11.81
CA GLU A 618 3.46 -23.64 -11.66
C GLU A 618 3.55 -22.10 -11.77
N VAL A 619 2.61 -21.47 -12.47
CA VAL A 619 2.55 -20.01 -12.63
C VAL A 619 2.22 -19.30 -11.32
N LEU A 620 1.34 -19.91 -10.52
CA LEU A 620 0.96 -19.40 -9.19
C LEU A 620 1.93 -19.82 -8.10
N CYS A 621 2.68 -20.92 -8.32
CA CYS A 621 3.57 -21.48 -7.32
C CYS A 621 4.78 -20.57 -7.08
N LYS A 622 5.04 -20.23 -5.82
CA LYS A 622 6.22 -19.43 -5.39
C LYS A 622 7.34 -20.29 -4.78
N GLY A 623 7.27 -21.61 -4.91
CA GLY A 623 8.31 -22.50 -4.39
C GLY A 623 8.50 -22.47 -2.87
N CYS A 624 7.52 -21.99 -2.09
CA CYS A 624 7.65 -21.76 -0.65
C CYS A 624 7.81 -23.04 0.20
N GLY A 625 7.58 -24.24 -0.37
CA GLY A 625 7.81 -25.53 0.28
C GLY A 625 6.75 -25.97 1.30
N VAL A 626 5.76 -25.14 1.67
CA VAL A 626 4.73 -25.48 2.69
C VAL A 626 3.99 -26.79 2.33
N CYS A 627 3.60 -26.95 1.08
CA CYS A 627 2.94 -28.17 0.60
C CYS A 627 3.86 -29.39 0.59
N VAL A 628 5.15 -29.19 0.32
CA VAL A 628 6.18 -30.26 0.35
C VAL A 628 6.30 -30.80 1.77
N ALA A 629 6.48 -29.91 2.75
CA ALA A 629 6.64 -30.28 4.16
C ALA A 629 5.39 -30.95 4.75
N ALA A 630 4.20 -30.61 4.25
CA ALA A 630 2.92 -31.11 4.75
C ALA A 630 2.43 -32.39 4.05
N CYS A 631 3.09 -32.86 3.00
CA CYS A 631 2.63 -34.00 2.22
C CYS A 631 2.94 -35.33 2.92
N ALA A 632 1.95 -35.94 3.55
CA ALA A 632 2.10 -37.21 4.28
C ALA A 632 2.50 -38.40 3.38
N SER A 633 2.12 -38.38 2.09
CA SER A 633 2.48 -39.43 1.12
C SER A 633 3.79 -39.15 0.39
N SER A 634 4.51 -38.06 0.72
CA SER A 634 5.75 -37.62 0.04
C SER A 634 5.58 -37.47 -1.49
N ALA A 635 4.35 -37.19 -1.94
CA ALA A 635 4.03 -37.02 -3.35
C ALA A 635 4.47 -35.66 -3.91
N ILE A 636 4.87 -34.70 -3.06
CA ILE A 636 5.21 -33.35 -3.47
C ILE A 636 6.71 -33.10 -3.28
N THR A 637 7.37 -32.68 -4.35
CA THR A 637 8.79 -32.33 -4.33
C THR A 637 8.98 -30.87 -4.74
N GLY A 638 9.84 -30.14 -4.05
CA GLY A 638 10.30 -28.81 -4.47
C GLY A 638 11.46 -28.93 -5.45
N LYS A 639 11.39 -28.29 -6.61
CA LYS A 639 12.54 -28.18 -7.52
C LYS A 639 13.66 -27.43 -6.80
N HIS A 640 14.89 -27.94 -6.84
CA HIS A 640 16.07 -27.50 -6.06
C HIS A 640 15.96 -27.69 -4.53
N PHE A 641 14.94 -28.40 -4.06
CA PHE A 641 14.76 -28.79 -2.66
C PHE A 641 14.35 -30.27 -2.55
N THR A 642 15.01 -31.11 -3.34
CA THR A 642 14.85 -32.57 -3.24
C THR A 642 15.47 -33.09 -1.95
N THR A 643 15.05 -34.26 -1.48
CA THR A 643 15.61 -34.90 -0.29
C THR A 643 17.13 -35.04 -0.41
N GLU A 644 17.64 -35.42 -1.59
CA GLU A 644 19.06 -35.60 -1.88
C GLU A 644 19.84 -34.27 -1.74
N GLN A 645 19.31 -33.17 -2.25
CA GLN A 645 19.91 -31.84 -2.12
C GLN A 645 19.93 -31.35 -0.66
N ILE A 646 18.84 -31.56 0.08
CA ILE A 646 18.73 -31.17 1.49
C ILE A 646 19.70 -32.02 2.36
N VAL A 647 19.77 -33.32 2.13
CA VAL A 647 20.72 -34.19 2.84
C VAL A 647 22.17 -33.78 2.56
N ALA A 648 22.49 -33.50 1.30
CA ALA A 648 23.82 -33.03 0.92
C ALA A 648 24.20 -31.69 1.60
N GLU A 649 23.25 -30.79 1.73
CA GLU A 649 23.41 -29.51 2.44
C GLU A 649 23.68 -29.74 3.95
N ILE A 650 22.88 -30.60 4.59
CA ILE A 650 23.06 -30.97 6.01
C ILE A 650 24.41 -31.60 6.24
N GLU A 651 24.84 -32.57 5.41
CA GLU A 651 26.15 -33.16 5.48
C GLU A 651 27.26 -32.11 5.31
N GLY A 652 27.05 -31.10 4.47
CA GLY A 652 27.97 -29.99 4.27
C GLY A 652 28.16 -29.11 5.50
N VAL A 653 27.13 -28.91 6.28
CA VAL A 653 27.18 -28.12 7.54
C VAL A 653 27.93 -28.90 8.64
N LEU A 654 27.92 -30.23 8.60
CA LEU A 654 28.52 -31.08 9.64
C LEU A 654 30.02 -31.33 9.43
N VAL A 655 30.64 -30.77 8.40
CA VAL A 655 32.07 -30.89 8.08
C VAL A 655 32.91 -29.79 8.84
#